data_6485dec796a612d398fb15c487387f71
#
_entry.id   6485dec796a612d398fb15c487387f71
#
_cell.length_a   1.000
_cell.length_b   1.000
_cell.length_c   1.000
_cell.angle_alpha   90.00
_cell.angle_beta   90.00
_cell.angle_gamma   90.00
#
_symmetry.space_group_name_H-M   'P 1'
#
loop_
_entity.id
_entity.type
_entity.pdbx_description
1 polymer ?
#
loop_
_entity_poly.entity_id
_entity_poly.type
_entity_poly.pdbx_seq_one_letter_code
_entity_poly.pdbx_strand_id
1 'polypeptide(L)'
;MEGPRIESPKLYPVMPNSIFSPLLGAKETEVTPASGYKSVKRHLHGFVELSGRWKFRPDPQELGEKEGWYNPELSDDDWEEMEVPSNFVDNPQLQNFYKPVWFRRRFKRPKAEEVRLLFEGVDYFAEVWLNGEKLGEHEGYFCPFQFRVTNKLREDNVLVVKVQNPFDRGIRGRGFLTTLLSTKHYPKGVLNFHDCRPGDSLNPKLAQSLGTGGIYRPVKLLLSGRIHFDWIFLTPLLEEKSAKVLIDVFLSNKGKTPEKVELQLEIREIKETRTYEVTAQPGCNRVRLQWQIKNPKLWFPWNHPELGRPYLYSLMARIVKDDECLDERLERFGIREVRLGGELDKKGDRRIGPEAYQWFINGKKIFVKGTNYLSTEWMSKVSRELYEGDARLIKGANMNMVRVHAHLEPPLLYEVFDEQGIMIWQDFTLQWGYRADREFREKCKRMLAEMIYLYYNHPSVVLWCCHNEPLWIWFKVGNKGLDDELFELATSIDSSRPIHKASGKGDSHIYLGWYGGLFIDVRKRRDPFPTEFGSQAISLGFKRWIEDAWPPKMRKWRYHDAQLSILCTYLGSWRKYKSFEEFALASQLYQAELLKYYVEQFRIKKYNPTGGCLSFWLLNWWPSVGWGVVDHERNPMLGYEALKQAYSPLLVCVDWERSIFKKGEEVRLPVWVVNDWHEDEGKCSVKWKLFRTKNRLIEGSRKWLLAELPLPWLNLPVFHVPRTVCPGEEGGKQLSEGSFEVEVGPDSSQEVGEISFKFAEPIDLRLELSLVKGKRVLASNRYHFLVR
;
A
#
# COMPACT_ATOMS: atom_id res chain seq x y z
N MET A 1 -9.92 -14.06 -28.66
CA MET A 1 -8.44 -14.18 -28.45
C MET A 1 -8.25 -14.91 -27.14
N GLU A 2 -7.53 -16.03 -27.15
CA GLU A 2 -7.14 -16.67 -25.89
C GLU A 2 -6.35 -15.66 -25.06
N GLY A 3 -6.74 -15.43 -23.83
CA GLY A 3 -5.99 -14.59 -22.88
C GLY A 3 -4.58 -15.16 -22.66
N PRO A 4 -3.62 -14.39 -22.11
CA PRO A 4 -2.29 -14.90 -21.85
C PRO A 4 -2.41 -16.15 -20.97
N ARG A 5 -1.71 -17.23 -21.34
CA ARG A 5 -1.62 -18.43 -20.51
C ARG A 5 -1.00 -18.07 -19.19
N ILE A 6 -1.74 -18.29 -18.10
CA ILE A 6 -1.21 -18.11 -16.74
C ILE A 6 -0.33 -19.33 -16.44
N GLU A 7 0.90 -19.06 -16.04
CA GLU A 7 1.92 -20.06 -15.69
C GLU A 7 2.49 -19.75 -14.31
N SER A 8 3.19 -20.69 -13.74
CA SER A 8 4.02 -20.48 -12.55
C SER A 8 5.07 -19.39 -12.79
N PRO A 9 5.49 -18.63 -11.74
CA PRO A 9 6.39 -17.51 -11.91
C PRO A 9 7.71 -17.92 -12.58
N LYS A 10 8.15 -17.10 -13.53
CA LYS A 10 9.48 -17.25 -14.12
C LYS A 10 10.52 -16.70 -13.16
N LEU A 11 11.61 -17.45 -13.00
CA LEU A 11 12.68 -17.04 -12.11
C LEU A 11 13.59 -16.02 -12.79
N TYR A 12 13.92 -14.96 -12.08
CA TYR A 12 14.86 -13.92 -12.47
C TYR A 12 15.93 -13.76 -11.38
N PRO A 13 17.17 -13.35 -11.71
CA PRO A 13 18.19 -13.06 -10.72
C PRO A 13 17.74 -12.09 -9.64
N VAL A 14 18.10 -12.38 -8.40
CA VAL A 14 17.75 -11.62 -7.18
C VAL A 14 19.00 -11.04 -6.53
N MET A 15 18.85 -10.27 -5.46
CA MET A 15 19.98 -9.73 -4.72
C MET A 15 20.82 -10.85 -4.09
N PRO A 16 22.12 -10.65 -3.88
CA PRO A 16 22.98 -11.63 -3.18
C PRO A 16 22.40 -12.02 -1.82
N ASN A 17 22.53 -13.31 -1.50
CA ASN A 17 22.04 -13.90 -0.24
C ASN A 17 20.52 -13.77 0.03
N SER A 18 19.72 -13.25 -0.91
CA SER A 18 18.27 -13.32 -0.87
C SER A 18 17.78 -14.74 -0.61
N ILE A 19 16.70 -14.92 0.14
CA ILE A 19 16.08 -16.23 0.37
C ILE A 19 15.67 -16.90 -0.95
N PHE A 20 15.52 -16.15 -2.03
CA PHE A 20 15.19 -16.65 -3.37
C PHE A 20 16.43 -17.06 -4.20
N SER A 21 17.66 -16.75 -3.74
CA SER A 21 18.89 -17.09 -4.46
C SER A 21 19.02 -18.59 -4.78
N PRO A 22 18.65 -19.54 -3.91
CA PRO A 22 18.72 -20.95 -4.23
C PRO A 22 17.87 -21.38 -5.42
N LEU A 23 16.74 -20.68 -5.68
CA LEU A 23 15.78 -21.07 -6.72
C LEU A 23 16.36 -20.98 -8.13
N LEU A 24 17.32 -20.07 -8.35
CA LEU A 24 17.93 -19.83 -9.68
C LEU A 24 18.71 -21.03 -10.22
N GLY A 25 19.24 -21.87 -9.34
CA GLY A 25 19.98 -23.08 -9.69
C GLY A 25 19.14 -24.36 -9.59
N ALA A 26 17.83 -24.24 -9.46
CA ALA A 26 16.97 -25.39 -9.25
C ALA A 26 16.94 -26.33 -10.46
N LYS A 27 17.13 -27.62 -10.19
CA LYS A 27 17.01 -28.68 -11.17
C LYS A 27 15.57 -29.20 -11.19
N GLU A 28 14.98 -29.32 -12.38
CA GLU A 28 13.70 -30.00 -12.52
C GLU A 28 13.82 -31.42 -11.99
N THR A 29 12.90 -31.81 -11.13
CA THR A 29 12.92 -33.11 -10.45
C THR A 29 11.56 -33.77 -10.64
N GLU A 30 11.57 -34.93 -11.29
CA GLU A 30 10.38 -35.74 -11.45
C GLU A 30 9.99 -36.39 -10.13
N VAL A 31 8.70 -36.61 -9.98
CA VAL A 31 8.10 -37.22 -8.77
C VAL A 31 7.17 -38.36 -9.15
N THR A 32 7.10 -39.34 -8.30
CA THR A 32 6.19 -40.46 -8.47
C THR A 32 5.12 -40.39 -7.37
N PRO A 33 3.82 -40.48 -7.70
CA PRO A 33 2.79 -40.61 -6.69
C PRO A 33 3.07 -41.83 -5.79
N ALA A 34 2.99 -41.62 -4.48
CA ALA A 34 3.15 -42.64 -3.47
C ALA A 34 1.84 -42.87 -2.71
N SER A 35 1.66 -44.12 -2.21
CA SER A 35 0.47 -44.47 -1.45
C SER A 35 0.68 -44.22 0.04
N GLY A 36 -0.29 -43.53 0.64
CA GLY A 36 -0.39 -43.38 2.08
C GLY A 36 0.27 -42.07 2.62
N TYR A 37 -0.45 -41.47 3.56
CA TYR A 37 0.07 -40.39 4.40
C TYR A 37 0.70 -41.02 5.64
N LYS A 38 2.02 -40.92 5.78
CA LYS A 38 2.71 -41.51 6.93
C LYS A 38 2.62 -40.59 8.15
N SER A 39 2.38 -41.18 9.30
CA SER A 39 2.51 -40.45 10.58
C SER A 39 3.99 -40.15 10.83
N VAL A 40 4.23 -38.93 11.28
CA VAL A 40 5.57 -38.43 11.62
C VAL A 40 5.81 -38.67 13.10
N LYS A 41 6.92 -39.32 13.45
CA LYS A 41 7.31 -39.58 14.85
C LYS A 41 8.18 -38.48 15.46
N ARG A 42 8.93 -37.73 14.63
CA ARG A 42 9.85 -36.70 15.05
C ARG A 42 9.90 -35.56 14.05
N HIS A 43 9.92 -34.29 14.55
CA HIS A 43 10.11 -33.10 13.78
C HIS A 43 11.51 -32.57 13.97
N LEU A 44 12.26 -32.38 12.86
CA LEU A 44 13.61 -31.81 12.86
C LEU A 44 13.63 -30.32 12.53
N HIS A 45 12.47 -29.76 12.19
CA HIS A 45 12.33 -28.35 11.81
C HIS A 45 11.95 -27.47 13.01
N GLY A 46 12.24 -26.18 12.87
CA GLY A 46 11.93 -25.16 13.84
C GLY A 46 12.77 -23.91 13.66
N PHE A 47 12.79 -23.06 14.66
CA PHE A 47 13.69 -21.91 14.67
C PHE A 47 14.12 -21.54 16.09
N VAL A 48 15.23 -20.82 16.19
CA VAL A 48 15.68 -20.13 17.40
C VAL A 48 15.65 -18.64 17.13
N GLU A 49 14.93 -17.88 17.94
CA GLU A 49 14.86 -16.43 17.88
C GLU A 49 16.16 -15.82 18.43
N LEU A 50 16.81 -14.96 17.64
CA LEU A 50 17.98 -14.19 18.07
C LEU A 50 17.66 -12.73 18.40
N SER A 51 16.41 -12.31 18.24
CA SER A 51 15.92 -10.98 18.63
C SER A 51 16.12 -10.71 20.13
N GLY A 52 15.91 -9.46 20.56
CA GLY A 52 16.12 -9.00 21.91
C GLY A 52 17.32 -8.05 22.02
N ARG A 53 17.98 -8.00 23.18
CA ARG A 53 19.10 -7.06 23.41
C ARG A 53 20.36 -7.49 22.68
N TRP A 54 20.89 -6.58 21.84
CA TRP A 54 22.17 -6.73 21.16
C TRP A 54 23.12 -5.64 21.61
N LYS A 55 24.40 -5.94 21.68
CA LYS A 55 25.44 -4.93 21.80
C LYS A 55 25.56 -4.18 20.47
N PHE A 56 25.74 -2.84 20.51
CA PHE A 56 25.98 -2.04 19.32
C PHE A 56 27.05 -0.97 19.55
N ARG A 57 27.66 -0.53 18.46
CA ARG A 57 28.66 0.56 18.44
C ARG A 57 28.58 1.34 17.13
N PRO A 58 28.35 2.68 17.16
CA PRO A 58 28.45 3.52 15.97
C PRO A 58 29.89 3.61 15.47
N ASP A 59 30.05 3.64 14.13
CA ASP A 59 31.36 3.75 13.48
C ASP A 59 31.44 5.00 12.59
N PRO A 60 31.54 6.22 13.18
CA PRO A 60 31.52 7.46 12.43
C PRO A 60 32.75 7.64 11.53
N GLN A 61 33.86 6.98 11.85
CA GLN A 61 35.12 7.05 11.14
C GLN A 61 35.38 5.88 10.19
N GLU A 62 34.46 4.90 10.16
CA GLU A 62 34.54 3.68 9.34
C GLU A 62 35.83 2.87 9.62
N LEU A 63 36.19 2.76 10.89
CA LEU A 63 37.40 2.04 11.35
C LEU A 63 37.10 0.61 11.82
N GLY A 64 35.87 0.26 12.11
CA GLY A 64 35.51 -1.00 12.77
C GLY A 64 36.01 -2.25 12.05
N GLU A 65 36.05 -2.24 10.71
CA GLU A 65 36.58 -3.37 9.94
C GLU A 65 38.11 -3.47 10.08
N LYS A 66 38.80 -2.34 10.00
CA LYS A 66 40.26 -2.25 10.17
C LYS A 66 40.70 -2.61 11.61
N GLU A 67 39.91 -2.26 12.60
CA GLU A 67 40.14 -2.55 14.02
C GLU A 67 39.65 -3.95 14.42
N GLY A 68 39.05 -4.69 13.48
CA GLY A 68 38.60 -6.06 13.67
C GLY A 68 37.43 -6.20 14.64
N TRP A 69 36.46 -5.27 14.60
CA TRP A 69 35.28 -5.31 15.46
C TRP A 69 34.40 -6.56 15.23
N TYR A 70 34.69 -7.32 14.17
CA TYR A 70 34.06 -8.62 13.91
C TYR A 70 34.77 -9.79 14.63
N ASN A 71 35.93 -9.56 15.27
CA ASN A 71 36.68 -10.62 15.98
C ASN A 71 35.88 -11.12 17.21
N PRO A 72 35.64 -12.43 17.34
CA PRO A 72 34.90 -12.99 18.49
C PRO A 72 35.59 -12.77 19.83
N GLU A 73 36.92 -12.64 19.85
CA GLU A 73 37.72 -12.44 21.07
C GLU A 73 37.74 -10.96 21.53
N LEU A 74 37.25 -10.04 20.73
CA LEU A 74 37.13 -8.65 21.12
C LEU A 74 36.15 -8.49 22.27
N SER A 75 36.55 -7.81 23.36
CA SER A 75 35.63 -7.40 24.41
C SER A 75 34.60 -6.41 23.83
N ASP A 76 33.35 -6.62 24.22
CA ASP A 76 32.23 -5.74 23.91
C ASP A 76 31.60 -5.13 25.18
N ASP A 77 32.37 -5.09 26.28
CA ASP A 77 31.91 -4.55 27.56
C ASP A 77 31.61 -3.05 27.49
N ASP A 78 32.36 -2.32 26.66
CA ASP A 78 32.20 -0.88 26.42
C ASP A 78 31.15 -0.56 25.32
N TRP A 79 30.54 -1.59 24.70
CA TRP A 79 29.47 -1.39 23.70
C TRP A 79 28.14 -1.13 24.41
N GLU A 80 27.35 -0.24 23.82
CA GLU A 80 25.98 0.02 24.27
C GLU A 80 25.03 -1.12 23.93
N GLU A 81 23.80 -1.07 24.45
CA GLU A 81 22.75 -2.06 24.16
C GLU A 81 21.57 -1.43 23.44
N MET A 82 21.02 -2.18 22.50
CA MET A 82 19.82 -1.82 21.75
C MET A 82 18.95 -3.04 21.50
N GLU A 83 17.64 -2.86 21.51
CA GLU A 83 16.71 -3.93 21.12
C GLU A 83 16.80 -4.19 19.62
N VAL A 84 16.67 -5.44 19.22
CA VAL A 84 16.51 -5.91 17.83
C VAL A 84 15.28 -6.79 17.82
N PRO A 85 14.27 -6.53 16.95
CA PRO A 85 14.26 -5.52 15.89
C PRO A 85 14.03 -4.08 16.39
N SER A 86 14.71 -3.12 15.72
CA SER A 86 14.50 -1.68 15.93
C SER A 86 15.03 -0.85 14.75
N ASN A 87 14.54 0.38 14.62
CA ASN A 87 15.12 1.37 13.74
C ASN A 87 16.14 2.23 14.51
N PHE A 88 17.12 2.80 13.82
CA PHE A 88 18.15 3.68 14.41
C PHE A 88 17.56 4.84 15.22
N VAL A 89 16.40 5.35 14.82
CA VAL A 89 15.72 6.45 15.51
C VAL A 89 15.34 6.12 16.96
N ASP A 90 15.22 4.86 17.31
CA ASP A 90 14.94 4.42 18.69
C ASP A 90 16.09 4.74 19.66
N ASN A 91 17.29 5.02 19.12
CA ASN A 91 18.43 5.49 19.91
C ASN A 91 18.78 6.94 19.52
N PRO A 92 18.81 7.91 20.48
CA PRO A 92 19.08 9.32 20.20
C PRO A 92 20.42 9.57 19.50
N GLN A 93 21.44 8.74 19.72
CA GLN A 93 22.75 8.89 19.08
C GLN A 93 22.72 8.49 17.59
N LEU A 94 21.77 7.64 17.18
CA LEU A 94 21.66 7.12 15.85
C LEU A 94 20.64 7.87 14.99
N GLN A 95 19.89 8.81 15.55
CA GLN A 95 19.04 9.72 14.80
C GLN A 95 19.92 10.53 13.84
N ASN A 96 19.54 10.59 12.56
CA ASN A 96 20.36 11.26 11.51
C ASN A 96 21.77 10.65 11.32
N PHE A 97 21.99 9.41 11.71
CA PHE A 97 23.27 8.73 11.56
C PHE A 97 23.26 7.88 10.29
N TYR A 98 24.15 8.22 9.35
CA TYR A 98 24.22 7.58 8.03
C TYR A 98 25.54 6.82 7.81
N LYS A 99 26.30 6.61 8.86
CA LYS A 99 27.53 5.83 8.86
C LYS A 99 27.26 4.42 9.39
N PRO A 100 28.22 3.48 9.26
CA PRO A 100 28.04 2.13 9.78
C PRO A 100 27.75 2.07 11.28
N VAL A 101 26.88 1.17 11.65
CA VAL A 101 26.62 0.76 13.04
C VAL A 101 26.87 -0.73 13.14
N TRP A 102 27.69 -1.13 14.08
CA TRP A 102 28.05 -2.51 14.32
C TRP A 102 27.20 -3.08 15.43
N PHE A 103 26.64 -4.26 15.23
CA PHE A 103 25.82 -5.00 16.18
C PHE A 103 26.49 -6.32 16.52
N ARG A 104 26.41 -6.77 17.78
CA ARG A 104 26.94 -8.06 18.23
C ARG A 104 25.92 -8.82 19.04
N ARG A 105 25.84 -10.15 18.81
CA ARG A 105 24.96 -11.08 19.52
C ARG A 105 25.70 -12.37 19.83
N ARG A 106 25.69 -12.80 21.08
CA ARG A 106 26.21 -14.11 21.52
C ARG A 106 25.06 -15.10 21.61
N PHE A 107 25.28 -16.34 21.15
CA PHE A 107 24.27 -17.41 21.23
C PHE A 107 24.91 -18.78 21.28
N LYS A 108 24.19 -19.79 21.84
CA LYS A 108 24.60 -21.19 21.89
C LYS A 108 24.23 -21.92 20.61
N ARG A 109 25.02 -22.94 20.25
CA ARG A 109 24.75 -23.80 19.09
C ARG A 109 23.42 -24.53 19.26
N PRO A 110 22.46 -24.41 18.33
CA PRO A 110 21.25 -25.23 18.34
C PRO A 110 21.54 -26.66 17.86
N LYS A 111 20.71 -27.62 18.29
CA LYS A 111 20.79 -29.02 17.83
C LYS A 111 19.94 -29.19 16.58
N ALA A 112 20.57 -29.23 15.40
CA ALA A 112 19.92 -29.51 14.13
C ALA A 112 20.94 -30.04 13.12
N GLU A 113 20.48 -30.74 12.08
CA GLU A 113 21.30 -31.20 10.97
C GLU A 113 21.71 -30.06 10.06
N GLU A 114 20.80 -29.12 9.82
CA GLU A 114 21.00 -27.95 8.98
C GLU A 114 20.54 -26.69 9.75
N VAL A 115 21.38 -25.65 9.73
CA VAL A 115 21.10 -24.36 10.34
C VAL A 115 21.36 -23.25 9.35
N ARG A 116 20.35 -22.40 9.18
CA ARG A 116 20.42 -21.20 8.34
C ARG A 116 20.13 -19.97 9.21
N LEU A 117 21.01 -18.95 9.14
CA LEU A 117 20.82 -17.67 9.76
C LEU A 117 19.98 -16.79 8.83
N LEU A 118 18.78 -16.43 9.25
CA LEU A 118 17.81 -15.59 8.53
C LEU A 118 17.73 -14.22 9.14
N PHE A 119 17.81 -13.19 8.30
CA PHE A 119 17.41 -11.82 8.58
C PHE A 119 16.13 -11.54 7.81
N GLU A 120 15.06 -11.20 8.50
CA GLU A 120 13.77 -10.89 7.86
C GLU A 120 13.72 -9.48 7.26
N GLY A 121 14.57 -8.54 7.72
CA GLY A 121 14.70 -7.21 7.15
C GLY A 121 15.73 -6.36 7.86
N VAL A 122 16.63 -5.78 7.07
CA VAL A 122 17.68 -4.85 7.51
C VAL A 122 17.70 -3.66 6.54
N ASP A 123 17.66 -2.45 7.01
CA ASP A 123 17.76 -1.26 6.16
C ASP A 123 19.12 -0.58 6.36
N TYR A 124 19.96 -0.49 5.39
CA TYR A 124 19.83 -0.79 3.95
C TYR A 124 20.93 -1.76 3.49
N PHE A 125 22.21 -1.50 3.87
CA PHE A 125 23.35 -2.38 3.67
C PHE A 125 23.61 -3.18 4.93
N ALA A 126 23.81 -4.48 4.77
CA ALA A 126 24.21 -5.38 5.85
C ALA A 126 25.44 -6.17 5.44
N GLU A 127 26.44 -6.21 6.29
CA GLU A 127 27.57 -7.15 6.20
C GLU A 127 27.54 -8.02 7.47
N VAL A 128 27.73 -9.34 7.31
CA VAL A 128 27.51 -10.30 8.38
C VAL A 128 28.73 -11.18 8.61
N TRP A 129 29.14 -11.33 9.86
CA TRP A 129 30.21 -12.23 10.30
C TRP A 129 29.71 -13.19 11.36
N LEU A 130 30.20 -14.41 11.34
CA LEU A 130 29.99 -15.39 12.39
C LEU A 130 31.33 -15.92 12.87
N ASN A 131 31.60 -15.83 14.16
CA ASN A 131 32.86 -16.31 14.79
C ASN A 131 34.12 -15.74 14.11
N GLY A 132 34.06 -14.48 13.62
CA GLY A 132 35.14 -13.79 12.94
C GLY A 132 35.23 -14.02 11.43
N GLU A 133 34.44 -14.95 10.89
CA GLU A 133 34.40 -15.23 9.44
C GLU A 133 33.26 -14.45 8.76
N LYS A 134 33.56 -13.69 7.69
CA LYS A 134 32.54 -12.99 6.91
C LYS A 134 31.66 -14.02 6.17
N LEU A 135 30.35 -13.95 6.42
CA LEU A 135 29.36 -14.79 5.74
C LEU A 135 28.97 -14.21 4.38
N GLY A 136 28.88 -12.89 4.30
CA GLY A 136 28.52 -12.16 3.10
C GLY A 136 27.84 -10.82 3.41
N GLU A 137 27.16 -10.30 2.40
CA GLU A 137 26.54 -8.98 2.44
C GLU A 137 25.15 -9.00 1.77
N HIS A 138 24.33 -8.00 2.08
CA HIS A 138 23.02 -7.78 1.48
C HIS A 138 22.76 -6.29 1.27
N GLU A 139 22.06 -5.95 0.19
CA GLU A 139 21.58 -4.61 -0.12
C GLU A 139 20.07 -4.63 -0.34
N GLY A 140 19.36 -3.68 0.27
CA GLY A 140 17.92 -3.52 0.21
C GLY A 140 17.29 -3.60 1.59
N TYR A 141 16.00 -3.18 1.71
CA TYR A 141 15.40 -3.16 3.05
C TYR A 141 14.37 -4.27 3.27
N PHE A 142 13.61 -4.67 2.26
CA PHE A 142 12.39 -5.48 2.44
C PHE A 142 12.56 -6.99 2.24
N CYS A 143 13.53 -7.40 1.40
CA CYS A 143 13.70 -8.82 1.11
C CYS A 143 14.47 -9.53 2.23
N PRO A 144 13.94 -10.64 2.77
CA PRO A 144 14.71 -11.46 3.69
C PRO A 144 15.95 -12.06 3.01
N PHE A 145 17.02 -12.23 3.77
CA PHE A 145 18.24 -12.86 3.32
C PHE A 145 18.80 -13.85 4.34
N GLN A 146 19.55 -14.83 3.87
CA GLN A 146 20.00 -15.92 4.72
C GLN A 146 21.39 -16.44 4.38
N PHE A 147 22.03 -17.02 5.39
CA PHE A 147 23.32 -17.67 5.28
C PHE A 147 23.25 -19.08 5.85
N ARG A 148 23.83 -20.03 5.14
CA ARG A 148 24.05 -21.37 5.69
C ARG A 148 25.19 -21.33 6.69
N VAL A 149 24.94 -21.72 7.95
CA VAL A 149 25.91 -21.61 9.05
C VAL A 149 26.22 -22.94 9.72
N THR A 150 25.63 -24.04 9.30
CA THR A 150 25.77 -25.38 9.91
C THR A 150 27.20 -25.74 10.29
N ASN A 151 28.14 -25.61 9.33
CA ASN A 151 29.56 -25.99 9.51
C ASN A 151 30.43 -24.88 10.13
N LYS A 152 29.85 -23.71 10.42
CA LYS A 152 30.55 -22.52 10.98
C LYS A 152 30.21 -22.31 12.46
N LEU A 153 29.21 -23.04 12.98
CA LEU A 153 28.79 -22.96 14.37
C LEU A 153 29.78 -23.64 15.31
N ARG A 154 30.10 -22.94 16.40
CA ARG A 154 30.82 -23.44 17.58
C ARG A 154 29.81 -23.69 18.69
N GLU A 155 30.23 -24.18 19.87
CA GLU A 155 29.36 -24.27 21.03
C GLU A 155 28.86 -22.89 21.48
N ASP A 156 29.76 -21.93 21.58
CA ASP A 156 29.52 -20.51 21.80
C ASP A 156 29.80 -19.72 20.52
N ASN A 157 28.84 -18.92 20.09
CA ASN A 157 28.92 -18.19 18.83
C ASN A 157 28.82 -16.68 19.06
N VAL A 158 29.54 -15.93 18.24
CA VAL A 158 29.46 -14.47 18.14
C VAL A 158 29.01 -14.10 16.72
N LEU A 159 27.80 -13.58 16.60
CA LEU A 159 27.26 -12.98 15.39
C LEU A 159 27.56 -11.48 15.40
N VAL A 160 28.11 -10.97 14.32
CA VAL A 160 28.39 -9.56 14.13
C VAL A 160 27.73 -9.08 12.83
N VAL A 161 27.06 -7.93 12.89
CA VAL A 161 26.37 -7.34 11.74
C VAL A 161 26.74 -5.86 11.67
N LYS A 162 27.33 -5.44 10.56
CA LYS A 162 27.55 -4.04 10.20
C LYS A 162 26.39 -3.57 9.36
N VAL A 163 25.66 -2.58 9.84
CA VAL A 163 24.47 -2.02 9.17
C VAL A 163 24.74 -0.57 8.80
N GLN A 164 24.42 -0.20 7.56
CA GLN A 164 24.52 1.18 7.12
C GLN A 164 23.27 1.63 6.40
N ASN A 165 22.65 2.70 6.89
CA ASN A 165 21.62 3.44 6.15
C ASN A 165 22.32 4.53 5.33
N PRO A 166 22.27 4.47 3.99
CA PRO A 166 23.03 5.40 3.16
C PRO A 166 22.41 6.79 3.13
N PHE A 167 23.23 7.81 3.21
CA PHE A 167 22.82 9.16 2.84
C PHE A 167 22.76 9.28 1.32
N ASP A 168 21.57 9.52 0.76
CA ASP A 168 21.41 9.62 -0.69
C ASP A 168 21.77 11.04 -1.19
N ARG A 169 22.96 11.18 -1.74
CA ARG A 169 23.46 12.44 -2.30
C ARG A 169 22.69 12.93 -3.53
N GLY A 170 21.86 12.08 -4.12
CA GLY A 170 20.97 12.42 -5.23
C GLY A 170 19.73 13.18 -4.80
N ILE A 171 19.36 13.13 -3.53
CA ILE A 171 18.25 13.90 -2.97
C ILE A 171 18.69 15.35 -2.79
N ARG A 172 17.97 16.24 -3.47
CA ARG A 172 18.27 17.66 -3.47
C ARG A 172 17.37 18.48 -2.59
N GLY A 173 17.16 19.34 -2.07
CA GLY A 173 16.19 20.01 -1.22
C GLY A 173 14.79 20.11 -1.85
N ARG A 174 13.88 20.76 -1.14
CA ARG A 174 12.46 20.91 -1.53
C ARG A 174 12.26 21.99 -2.61
N GLY A 175 11.35 21.73 -3.53
CA GLY A 175 10.90 22.66 -4.56
C GLY A 175 10.95 22.06 -5.96
N PHE A 176 10.29 22.72 -6.92
CA PHE A 176 10.14 22.22 -8.29
C PHE A 176 11.48 21.87 -8.95
N LEU A 177 12.42 22.81 -8.98
CA LEU A 177 13.74 22.60 -9.57
C LEU A 177 14.53 21.53 -8.84
N THR A 178 14.45 21.48 -7.51
CA THR A 178 15.19 20.50 -6.71
C THR A 178 14.62 19.09 -6.87
N THR A 179 13.30 18.93 -6.98
CA THR A 179 12.68 17.65 -7.30
C THR A 179 13.08 17.17 -8.69
N LEU A 180 13.06 18.07 -9.69
CA LEU A 180 13.48 17.77 -11.05
C LEU A 180 14.96 17.39 -11.15
N LEU A 181 15.82 18.02 -10.34
CA LEU A 181 17.24 17.75 -10.28
C LEU A 181 17.64 16.60 -9.34
N SER A 182 16.69 16.05 -8.59
CA SER A 182 16.95 14.91 -7.72
C SER A 182 17.01 13.62 -8.53
N THR A 183 18.16 12.92 -8.40
CA THR A 183 18.40 11.62 -9.03
C THR A 183 18.82 10.63 -7.95
N LYS A 184 17.84 10.05 -7.26
CA LYS A 184 18.09 9.11 -6.17
C LYS A 184 18.87 7.87 -6.60
N HIS A 185 19.68 7.33 -5.70
CA HIS A 185 20.57 6.21 -5.95
C HIS A 185 20.08 4.89 -5.35
N TYR A 186 19.14 4.98 -4.39
CA TYR A 186 18.64 3.82 -3.67
C TYR A 186 17.14 3.67 -3.88
N PRO A 187 16.65 2.50 -4.32
CA PRO A 187 15.23 2.26 -4.53
C PRO A 187 14.51 1.97 -3.21
N LYS A 188 14.47 2.96 -2.32
CA LYS A 188 13.77 2.89 -1.02
C LYS A 188 12.33 3.39 -1.09
N GLY A 189 11.98 4.14 -2.15
CA GLY A 189 10.64 4.70 -2.32
C GLY A 189 10.27 5.74 -1.26
N VAL A 190 9.13 5.58 -0.62
CA VAL A 190 8.62 6.41 0.49
C VAL A 190 8.63 5.59 1.77
N LEU A 191 9.80 5.14 2.19
CA LEU A 191 9.95 4.36 3.41
C LEU A 191 9.81 5.23 4.66
N ASN A 192 10.37 6.44 4.62
CA ASN A 192 10.19 7.49 5.62
C ASN A 192 10.01 8.82 4.90
N PHE A 193 9.24 9.74 5.47
CA PHE A 193 8.94 11.02 4.83
C PHE A 193 10.20 11.86 4.60
N HIS A 194 11.11 11.88 5.56
CA HIS A 194 12.31 12.72 5.52
C HIS A 194 13.52 12.06 4.85
N ASP A 195 13.67 10.75 4.99
CA ASP A 195 14.82 10.01 4.46
C ASP A 195 14.75 9.78 2.94
N CYS A 196 13.56 9.56 2.42
CA CYS A 196 13.38 9.09 1.03
C CYS A 196 12.78 10.12 0.09
N ARG A 197 12.28 11.27 0.58
CA ARG A 197 11.67 12.32 -0.24
C ARG A 197 12.56 13.56 -0.35
N PRO A 198 12.65 14.16 -1.55
CA PRO A 198 13.37 15.42 -1.69
C PRO A 198 12.70 16.56 -0.91
N GLY A 199 13.45 17.27 -0.12
CA GLY A 199 13.06 18.56 0.38
C GLY A 199 12.26 18.65 1.65
N ASP A 200 12.19 17.58 2.42
CA ASP A 200 11.37 17.49 3.62
C ASP A 200 12.17 17.66 4.93
N SER A 201 13.30 18.33 4.90
CA SER A 201 14.16 18.61 6.07
C SER A 201 13.99 20.02 6.62
N LEU A 202 14.07 20.18 7.94
CA LEU A 202 14.23 21.48 8.60
C LEU A 202 15.52 22.19 8.23
N ASN A 203 16.56 21.40 7.91
CA ASN A 203 17.85 21.91 7.48
C ASN A 203 17.85 22.03 5.96
N PRO A 204 17.91 23.24 5.39
CA PRO A 204 17.96 23.42 3.93
C PRO A 204 19.20 22.78 3.26
N LYS A 205 20.24 22.49 4.04
CA LYS A 205 21.46 21.83 3.56
C LYS A 205 21.35 20.31 3.56
N LEU A 206 20.42 19.76 4.33
CA LEU A 206 20.16 18.33 4.44
C LEU A 206 18.74 18.06 3.94
N ALA A 207 18.63 17.39 2.83
CA ALA A 207 17.34 16.98 2.29
C ALA A 207 16.77 15.75 3.03
N GLN A 208 17.60 15.08 3.82
CA GLN A 208 17.27 13.87 4.57
C GLN A 208 17.42 14.13 6.07
N SER A 209 16.61 13.49 6.88
CA SER A 209 16.68 13.47 8.33
C SER A 209 15.95 12.24 8.88
N LEU A 210 16.28 11.82 10.10
CA LEU A 210 15.68 10.66 10.76
C LEU A 210 15.72 9.41 9.87
N GLY A 211 16.93 8.93 9.56
CA GLY A 211 17.13 7.75 8.71
C GLY A 211 16.44 6.48 9.22
N THR A 212 15.93 5.68 8.30
CA THR A 212 15.17 4.46 8.57
C THR A 212 16.01 3.24 8.95
N GLY A 213 17.33 3.37 8.94
CA GLY A 213 18.29 2.29 9.16
C GLY A 213 18.03 1.43 10.38
N GLY A 214 18.55 0.20 10.38
CA GLY A 214 18.46 -0.73 11.48
C GLY A 214 18.21 -2.19 11.08
N ILE A 215 18.37 -3.08 12.04
CA ILE A 215 17.85 -4.46 11.96
C ILE A 215 16.41 -4.36 12.45
N TYR A 216 15.49 -4.01 11.54
CA TYR A 216 14.14 -3.62 11.93
C TYR A 216 13.13 -4.77 11.91
N ARG A 217 13.58 -5.98 11.54
CA ARG A 217 12.79 -7.21 11.60
C ARG A 217 13.56 -8.32 12.32
N PRO A 218 12.86 -9.41 12.72
CA PRO A 218 13.49 -10.51 13.45
C PRO A 218 14.71 -11.12 12.78
N VAL A 219 15.62 -11.61 13.64
CA VAL A 219 16.76 -12.45 13.23
C VAL A 219 16.58 -13.84 13.83
N LYS A 220 16.67 -14.89 12.99
CA LYS A 220 16.37 -16.26 13.37
C LYS A 220 17.43 -17.25 12.91
N LEU A 221 17.60 -18.32 13.66
CA LEU A 221 18.24 -19.52 13.15
C LEU A 221 17.15 -20.49 12.73
N LEU A 222 17.02 -20.75 11.44
CA LEU A 222 16.13 -21.78 10.92
C LEU A 222 16.78 -23.14 11.05
N LEU A 223 16.05 -24.08 11.60
CA LEU A 223 16.48 -25.45 11.88
C LEU A 223 15.72 -26.39 10.96
N SER A 224 16.43 -27.35 10.36
CA SER A 224 15.79 -28.35 9.51
C SER A 224 16.65 -29.61 9.44
N GLY A 225 16.13 -30.66 8.81
CA GLY A 225 16.92 -31.77 8.27
C GLY A 225 17.76 -31.28 7.08
N ARG A 226 18.60 -32.17 6.55
CA ARG A 226 19.51 -31.88 5.43
C ARG A 226 18.77 -31.54 4.14
N ILE A 227 17.52 -32.01 3.99
CA ILE A 227 16.62 -31.65 2.91
C ILE A 227 15.54 -30.73 3.49
N HIS A 228 15.39 -29.54 2.91
CA HIS A 228 14.45 -28.52 3.41
C HIS A 228 13.80 -27.74 2.28
N PHE A 229 12.68 -27.09 2.58
CA PHE A 229 12.04 -26.17 1.64
C PHE A 229 12.83 -24.87 1.51
N ASP A 230 13.03 -24.44 0.26
CA ASP A 230 13.44 -23.07 -0.03
C ASP A 230 12.21 -22.18 -0.22
N TRP A 231 11.25 -22.58 -1.11
CA TRP A 231 10.03 -21.82 -1.37
C TRP A 231 8.93 -22.67 -2.00
N ILE A 232 7.69 -22.17 -1.92
CA ILE A 232 6.53 -22.77 -2.61
C ILE A 232 5.74 -21.65 -3.27
N PHE A 233 5.53 -21.73 -4.59
CA PHE A 233 4.62 -20.86 -5.32
C PHE A 233 3.32 -21.57 -5.61
N LEU A 234 2.21 -20.86 -5.45
CA LEU A 234 0.86 -21.35 -5.69
C LEU A 234 0.16 -20.44 -6.69
N THR A 235 -0.19 -21.01 -7.87
CA THR A 235 -0.87 -20.28 -8.94
C THR A 235 -2.24 -20.89 -9.20
N PRO A 236 -3.30 -20.36 -8.57
CA PRO A 236 -4.67 -20.80 -8.85
C PRO A 236 -5.13 -20.34 -10.23
N LEU A 237 -5.67 -21.26 -11.00
CA LEU A 237 -6.31 -21.04 -12.29
C LEU A 237 -7.79 -21.37 -12.15
N LEU A 238 -8.66 -20.38 -12.28
CA LEU A 238 -10.11 -20.57 -12.18
C LEU A 238 -10.63 -21.16 -13.48
N GLU A 239 -11.46 -22.20 -13.36
CA GLU A 239 -12.22 -22.85 -14.42
C GLU A 239 -13.69 -22.76 -14.09
N GLU A 240 -14.60 -23.12 -15.02
CA GLU A 240 -16.05 -22.92 -14.84
C GLU A 240 -16.62 -23.51 -13.54
N LYS A 241 -16.23 -24.76 -13.19
CA LYS A 241 -16.72 -25.47 -11.97
C LYS A 241 -15.61 -26.01 -11.09
N SER A 242 -14.38 -25.62 -11.36
CA SER A 242 -13.20 -26.10 -10.65
C SER A 242 -12.12 -25.04 -10.64
N ALA A 243 -11.06 -25.30 -9.90
CA ALA A 243 -9.82 -24.56 -10.00
C ALA A 243 -8.65 -25.54 -10.10
N LYS A 244 -7.71 -25.24 -10.97
CA LYS A 244 -6.43 -25.92 -11.04
C LYS A 244 -5.39 -25.09 -10.32
N VAL A 245 -4.80 -25.61 -9.25
CA VAL A 245 -3.70 -24.96 -8.55
C VAL A 245 -2.39 -25.53 -9.06
N LEU A 246 -1.58 -24.71 -9.71
CA LEU A 246 -0.20 -25.05 -10.03
C LEU A 246 0.64 -24.86 -8.77
N ILE A 247 1.45 -25.86 -8.43
CA ILE A 247 2.26 -25.88 -7.21
C ILE A 247 3.72 -26.09 -7.63
N ASP A 248 4.54 -25.06 -7.45
CA ASP A 248 5.99 -25.17 -7.62
C ASP A 248 6.64 -25.26 -6.25
N VAL A 249 7.17 -26.44 -5.92
CA VAL A 249 7.91 -26.67 -4.69
C VAL A 249 9.40 -26.62 -4.97
N PHE A 250 10.09 -25.74 -4.26
CA PHE A 250 11.55 -25.67 -4.27
C PHE A 250 12.09 -26.23 -2.97
N LEU A 251 12.96 -27.23 -3.08
CA LEU A 251 13.60 -27.87 -1.95
C LEU A 251 15.10 -28.09 -2.20
N SER A 252 15.92 -27.83 -1.19
CA SER A 252 17.36 -28.02 -1.23
C SER A 252 17.78 -29.32 -0.55
N ASN A 253 18.64 -30.11 -1.20
CA ASN A 253 19.41 -31.19 -0.59
C ASN A 253 20.83 -30.66 -0.32
N LYS A 254 21.23 -30.51 0.93
CA LYS A 254 22.57 -30.08 1.36
C LYS A 254 23.57 -31.24 1.50
N GLY A 255 23.13 -32.48 1.21
CA GLY A 255 23.98 -33.64 1.08
C GLY A 255 24.79 -33.63 -0.21
N LYS A 256 25.72 -34.58 -0.33
CA LYS A 256 26.58 -34.76 -1.54
C LYS A 256 26.00 -35.74 -2.54
N THR A 257 25.02 -36.55 -2.15
CA THR A 257 24.39 -37.61 -2.93
C THR A 257 22.88 -37.37 -3.08
N PRO A 258 22.27 -37.86 -4.16
CA PRO A 258 20.82 -37.92 -4.27
C PRO A 258 20.21 -38.69 -3.11
N GLU A 259 19.09 -38.20 -2.59
CA GLU A 259 18.35 -38.84 -1.50
C GLU A 259 16.87 -38.92 -1.83
N LYS A 260 16.28 -40.11 -1.54
CA LYS A 260 14.84 -40.33 -1.67
C LYS A 260 14.13 -39.81 -0.43
N VAL A 261 13.11 -38.99 -0.63
CA VAL A 261 12.22 -38.46 0.42
C VAL A 261 10.77 -38.52 -0.02
N GLU A 262 9.86 -38.47 0.90
CA GLU A 262 8.45 -38.27 0.61
C GLU A 262 8.07 -36.79 0.76
N LEU A 263 7.49 -36.23 -0.28
CA LEU A 263 6.82 -34.93 -0.26
C LEU A 263 5.34 -35.17 0.02
N GLN A 264 4.92 -34.83 1.23
CA GLN A 264 3.53 -34.92 1.66
C GLN A 264 2.88 -33.54 1.59
N LEU A 265 1.78 -33.44 0.87
CA LEU A 265 1.00 -32.22 0.70
C LEU A 265 -0.43 -32.46 1.22
N GLU A 266 -0.94 -31.49 1.98
CA GLU A 266 -2.32 -31.50 2.49
C GLU A 266 -2.97 -30.13 2.25
N ILE A 267 -4.13 -30.09 1.58
CA ILE A 267 -4.97 -28.90 1.57
C ILE A 267 -6.02 -29.10 2.67
N ARG A 268 -5.86 -28.37 3.77
CA ARG A 268 -6.61 -28.59 5.01
C ARG A 268 -8.11 -28.41 4.88
N GLU A 269 -8.55 -27.40 4.14
CA GLU A 269 -9.95 -26.99 4.02
C GLU A 269 -10.80 -28.01 3.24
N ILE A 270 -10.16 -28.80 2.35
CA ILE A 270 -10.82 -29.89 1.63
C ILE A 270 -10.47 -31.28 2.17
N LYS A 271 -9.58 -31.35 3.17
CA LYS A 271 -9.11 -32.59 3.82
C LYS A 271 -8.54 -33.62 2.83
N GLU A 272 -7.90 -33.13 1.78
CA GLU A 272 -7.22 -33.98 0.80
C GLU A 272 -5.72 -33.98 1.03
N THR A 273 -5.11 -35.14 0.96
CA THR A 273 -3.67 -35.36 1.06
C THR A 273 -3.13 -36.03 -0.19
N ARG A 274 -1.93 -35.69 -0.58
CA ARG A 274 -1.17 -36.33 -1.67
C ARG A 274 0.26 -36.54 -1.23
N THR A 275 0.82 -37.70 -1.53
CA THR A 275 2.19 -38.05 -1.24
C THR A 275 2.93 -38.36 -2.55
N TYR A 276 4.15 -37.90 -2.65
CA TYR A 276 5.01 -38.09 -3.79
C TYR A 276 6.39 -38.54 -3.33
N GLU A 277 6.95 -39.55 -3.98
CA GLU A 277 8.37 -39.91 -3.84
C GLU A 277 9.21 -38.93 -4.68
N VAL A 278 10.19 -38.29 -4.06
CA VAL A 278 11.12 -37.32 -4.68
C VAL A 278 12.53 -37.81 -4.48
N THR A 279 13.28 -37.93 -5.57
CA THR A 279 14.75 -38.15 -5.51
C THR A 279 15.44 -36.77 -5.54
N ALA A 280 15.64 -36.19 -4.36
CA ALA A 280 16.24 -34.86 -4.21
C ALA A 280 17.74 -34.91 -4.59
N GLN A 281 18.10 -34.32 -5.72
CA GLN A 281 19.47 -34.14 -6.17
C GLN A 281 20.22 -33.15 -5.26
N PRO A 282 21.56 -33.27 -5.10
CA PRO A 282 22.34 -32.24 -4.42
C PRO A 282 22.11 -30.85 -5.00
N GLY A 283 21.87 -29.88 -4.15
CA GLY A 283 21.48 -28.52 -4.51
C GLY A 283 19.96 -28.28 -4.44
N CYS A 284 19.48 -27.25 -5.11
CA CYS A 284 18.06 -26.93 -5.19
C CYS A 284 17.37 -27.75 -6.27
N ASN A 285 16.17 -28.24 -5.93
CA ASN A 285 15.29 -29.04 -6.78
C ASN A 285 13.98 -28.31 -6.96
N ARG A 286 13.41 -28.35 -8.15
CA ARG A 286 12.08 -27.83 -8.46
C ARG A 286 11.13 -28.98 -8.80
N VAL A 287 10.08 -29.13 -8.03
CA VAL A 287 9.00 -30.09 -8.24
C VAL A 287 7.76 -29.34 -8.69
N ARG A 288 7.21 -29.70 -9.84
CA ARG A 288 6.00 -29.12 -10.41
C ARG A 288 4.82 -30.05 -10.28
N LEU A 289 3.78 -29.60 -9.63
CA LEU A 289 2.57 -30.37 -9.39
C LEU A 289 1.34 -29.59 -9.80
N GLN A 290 0.22 -30.30 -9.93
CA GLN A 290 -1.08 -29.71 -10.20
C GLN A 290 -2.10 -30.33 -9.25
N TRP A 291 -2.99 -29.47 -8.70
CA TRP A 291 -4.08 -29.93 -7.84
C TRP A 291 -5.39 -29.38 -8.34
N GLN A 292 -6.31 -30.28 -8.71
CA GLN A 292 -7.67 -29.91 -9.13
C GLN A 292 -8.58 -29.85 -7.90
N ILE A 293 -9.23 -28.70 -7.69
CA ILE A 293 -10.22 -28.50 -6.63
C ILE A 293 -11.57 -28.31 -7.29
N LYS A 294 -12.53 -29.20 -6.99
CA LYS A 294 -13.89 -29.13 -7.51
C LYS A 294 -14.75 -28.17 -6.68
N ASN A 295 -15.58 -27.36 -7.33
CA ASN A 295 -16.46 -26.37 -6.69
C ASN A 295 -15.72 -25.55 -5.62
N PRO A 296 -14.62 -24.85 -5.97
CA PRO A 296 -13.83 -24.13 -4.99
C PRO A 296 -14.60 -22.97 -4.38
N LYS A 297 -14.34 -22.68 -3.10
CA LYS A 297 -14.72 -21.41 -2.51
C LYS A 297 -13.72 -20.36 -2.99
N LEU A 298 -14.24 -19.27 -3.57
CA LEU A 298 -13.42 -18.22 -4.16
C LEU A 298 -13.09 -17.12 -3.14
N TRP A 299 -11.96 -16.49 -3.31
CA TRP A 299 -11.62 -15.28 -2.59
C TRP A 299 -12.31 -14.07 -3.27
N PHE A 300 -13.11 -13.32 -2.51
CA PHE A 300 -13.72 -12.06 -2.91
C PHE A 300 -13.38 -10.93 -1.95
N PRO A 301 -13.40 -9.67 -2.40
CA PRO A 301 -13.28 -8.54 -1.48
C PRO A 301 -14.48 -8.49 -0.51
N TRP A 302 -14.22 -8.02 0.70
CA TRP A 302 -15.12 -8.07 1.85
C TRP A 302 -16.49 -7.40 1.63
N ASN A 303 -16.53 -6.37 0.78
CA ASN A 303 -17.67 -5.47 0.61
C ASN A 303 -18.74 -5.98 -0.39
N HIS A 304 -18.58 -7.19 -0.92
CA HIS A 304 -19.51 -7.88 -1.80
C HIS A 304 -19.92 -9.24 -1.21
N PRO A 305 -20.57 -9.24 -0.03
CA PRO A 305 -20.94 -10.50 0.64
C PRO A 305 -21.91 -11.37 -0.18
N GLU A 306 -22.66 -10.75 -1.11
CA GLU A 306 -23.55 -11.42 -2.06
C GLU A 306 -22.81 -12.24 -3.12
N LEU A 307 -21.57 -11.88 -3.44
CA LEU A 307 -20.71 -12.63 -4.36
C LEU A 307 -19.87 -13.69 -3.65
N GLY A 308 -19.51 -13.45 -2.39
CA GLY A 308 -18.67 -14.35 -1.61
C GLY A 308 -17.96 -13.65 -0.45
N ARG A 309 -17.00 -14.36 0.12
CA ARG A 309 -16.17 -13.85 1.24
C ARG A 309 -14.70 -14.09 0.94
N PRO A 310 -13.78 -13.40 1.62
CA PRO A 310 -12.36 -13.71 1.50
C PRO A 310 -12.12 -15.12 2.07
N TYR A 311 -11.96 -16.09 1.15
CA TYR A 311 -11.73 -17.48 1.52
C TYR A 311 -10.30 -17.88 1.22
N LEU A 312 -9.61 -18.43 2.21
CA LEU A 312 -8.23 -18.86 2.11
C LEU A 312 -8.13 -20.37 2.30
N TYR A 313 -7.26 -20.98 1.51
CA TYR A 313 -6.83 -22.36 1.63
C TYR A 313 -5.43 -22.39 2.26
N SER A 314 -5.13 -23.50 2.95
CA SER A 314 -3.85 -23.75 3.61
C SER A 314 -3.24 -25.00 3.04
N LEU A 315 -2.12 -24.85 2.31
CA LEU A 315 -1.29 -25.98 1.88
C LEU A 315 -0.26 -26.25 2.97
N MET A 316 -0.38 -27.38 3.63
CA MET A 316 0.66 -27.94 4.50
C MET A 316 1.55 -28.83 3.66
N ALA A 317 2.83 -28.52 3.60
CA ALA A 317 3.85 -29.31 2.89
C ALA A 317 4.85 -29.88 3.91
N ARG A 318 5.19 -31.17 3.80
CA ARG A 318 6.18 -31.87 4.63
C ARG A 318 7.15 -32.65 3.79
N ILE A 319 8.43 -32.60 4.18
CA ILE A 319 9.46 -33.49 3.66
C ILE A 319 9.70 -34.56 4.72
N VAL A 320 9.38 -35.80 4.39
CA VAL A 320 9.45 -36.92 5.32
C VAL A 320 10.46 -37.98 4.83
N LYS A 321 11.29 -38.49 5.74
CA LYS A 321 12.21 -39.63 5.52
C LYS A 321 12.26 -40.46 6.79
N ASP A 322 12.14 -41.75 6.65
CA ASP A 322 12.26 -42.73 7.73
C ASP A 322 11.40 -42.36 8.99
N ASP A 323 10.15 -41.96 8.76
CA ASP A 323 9.21 -41.46 9.77
C ASP A 323 9.62 -40.16 10.49
N GLU A 324 10.65 -39.45 10.02
CA GLU A 324 11.07 -38.14 10.50
C GLU A 324 10.62 -37.03 9.53
N CYS A 325 10.04 -35.95 10.05
CA CYS A 325 9.78 -34.74 9.30
C CYS A 325 11.04 -33.86 9.27
N LEU A 326 11.67 -33.82 8.11
CA LEU A 326 12.90 -33.05 7.93
C LEU A 326 12.64 -31.55 7.88
N ASP A 327 11.53 -31.15 7.25
CA ASP A 327 11.08 -29.77 7.17
C ASP A 327 9.57 -29.70 6.91
N GLU A 328 8.94 -28.63 7.38
CA GLU A 328 7.50 -28.39 7.23
C GLU A 328 7.26 -26.93 6.81
N ARG A 329 6.29 -26.72 5.92
CA ARG A 329 5.90 -25.39 5.49
C ARG A 329 4.39 -25.29 5.33
N LEU A 330 3.83 -24.19 5.85
CA LEU A 330 2.44 -23.82 5.68
C LEU A 330 2.35 -22.61 4.76
N GLU A 331 1.69 -22.77 3.62
CA GLU A 331 1.42 -21.68 2.68
C GLU A 331 -0.08 -21.43 2.59
N ARG A 332 -0.48 -20.17 2.68
CA ARG A 332 -1.88 -19.74 2.52
C ARG A 332 -2.10 -19.13 1.14
N PHE A 333 -3.24 -19.43 0.53
CA PHE A 333 -3.59 -18.89 -0.79
C PHE A 333 -5.09 -18.74 -0.93
N GLY A 334 -5.53 -17.83 -1.81
CA GLY A 334 -6.92 -17.68 -2.21
C GLY A 334 -7.10 -18.02 -3.68
N ILE A 335 -8.19 -18.69 -4.02
CA ILE A 335 -8.55 -18.99 -5.40
C ILE A 335 -9.33 -17.80 -5.95
N ARG A 336 -8.73 -17.09 -6.90
CA ARG A 336 -9.38 -15.94 -7.56
C ARG A 336 -8.79 -15.71 -8.95
N GLU A 337 -9.57 -15.05 -9.81
CA GLU A 337 -9.12 -14.42 -11.04
C GLU A 337 -9.18 -12.89 -10.88
N VAL A 338 -8.19 -12.16 -11.39
CA VAL A 338 -8.19 -10.70 -11.45
C VAL A 338 -7.95 -10.25 -12.88
N ARG A 339 -8.86 -9.41 -13.39
CA ARG A 339 -8.70 -8.75 -14.69
C ARG A 339 -8.93 -7.25 -14.55
N LEU A 340 -8.04 -6.47 -15.14
CA LEU A 340 -8.22 -5.04 -15.34
C LEU A 340 -8.61 -4.80 -16.79
N GLY A 341 -9.77 -4.20 -17.00
CA GLY A 341 -10.37 -3.99 -18.32
C GLY A 341 -9.58 -3.02 -19.20
N GLY A 342 -9.91 -3.05 -20.49
CA GLY A 342 -9.23 -2.32 -21.54
C GLY A 342 -7.96 -3.03 -22.06
N GLU A 343 -7.53 -2.65 -23.23
CA GLU A 343 -6.30 -3.14 -23.85
C GLU A 343 -5.14 -2.17 -23.55
N LEU A 344 -3.93 -2.68 -23.47
CA LEU A 344 -2.75 -1.82 -23.39
C LEU A 344 -2.56 -1.08 -24.72
N ASP A 345 -2.20 0.19 -24.67
CA ASP A 345 -1.80 0.93 -25.85
C ASP A 345 -0.47 0.35 -26.41
N LYS A 346 -0.11 0.74 -27.64
CA LYS A 346 1.08 0.22 -28.35
C LYS A 346 2.40 0.36 -27.57
N LYS A 347 2.45 1.24 -26.55
CA LYS A 347 3.63 1.48 -25.70
C LYS A 347 3.53 0.79 -24.35
N GLY A 348 2.42 0.13 -24.06
CA GLY A 348 2.15 -0.43 -22.75
C GLY A 348 2.03 0.62 -21.62
N ASP A 349 1.82 1.89 -21.99
CA ASP A 349 1.84 3.00 -21.03
C ASP A 349 0.49 3.19 -20.30
N ARG A 350 -0.61 2.78 -20.93
CA ARG A 350 -1.97 2.92 -20.36
C ARG A 350 -2.94 1.94 -21.00
N ARG A 351 -4.05 1.69 -20.31
CA ARG A 351 -5.17 0.94 -20.87
C ARG A 351 -6.13 1.87 -21.62
N ILE A 352 -6.68 1.38 -22.71
CA ILE A 352 -7.60 2.09 -23.61
C ILE A 352 -8.82 1.22 -23.90
N GLY A 353 -9.86 1.84 -24.45
CA GLY A 353 -11.11 1.16 -24.79
C GLY A 353 -12.23 1.38 -23.77
N PRO A 354 -13.44 0.87 -24.04
CA PRO A 354 -14.64 1.14 -23.24
C PRO A 354 -14.56 0.70 -21.77
N GLU A 355 -13.86 -0.39 -21.52
CA GLU A 355 -13.70 -0.96 -20.17
C GLU A 355 -12.37 -0.58 -19.51
N ALA A 356 -11.63 0.40 -20.06
CA ALA A 356 -10.32 0.79 -19.53
C ALA A 356 -10.38 1.07 -18.03
N TYR A 357 -9.51 0.39 -17.26
CA TYR A 357 -9.43 0.48 -15.79
C TYR A 357 -10.70 0.06 -15.03
N GLN A 358 -11.61 -0.71 -15.64
CA GLN A 358 -12.67 -1.38 -14.90
C GLN A 358 -12.16 -2.70 -14.32
N TRP A 359 -12.50 -2.98 -13.07
CA TRP A 359 -11.98 -4.13 -12.33
C TRP A 359 -12.94 -5.31 -12.37
N PHE A 360 -12.38 -6.49 -12.57
CA PHE A 360 -13.14 -7.75 -12.55
C PHE A 360 -12.45 -8.73 -11.59
N ILE A 361 -13.21 -9.22 -10.62
CA ILE A 361 -12.79 -10.27 -9.68
C ILE A 361 -13.70 -11.47 -9.91
N ASN A 362 -13.11 -12.62 -10.26
CA ASN A 362 -13.84 -13.84 -10.58
C ASN A 362 -14.95 -13.60 -11.64
N GLY A 363 -14.63 -12.81 -12.66
CA GLY A 363 -15.55 -12.43 -13.73
C GLY A 363 -16.63 -11.40 -13.35
N LYS A 364 -16.72 -10.97 -12.08
CA LYS A 364 -17.67 -9.95 -11.62
C LYS A 364 -17.03 -8.57 -11.62
N LYS A 365 -17.72 -7.59 -12.19
CA LYS A 365 -17.27 -6.20 -12.23
C LYS A 365 -17.38 -5.59 -10.82
N ILE A 366 -16.33 -4.96 -10.35
CA ILE A 366 -16.28 -4.36 -9.01
C ILE A 366 -15.90 -2.88 -9.15
N PHE A 367 -16.73 -1.98 -8.62
CA PHE A 367 -16.34 -0.58 -8.49
C PHE A 367 -15.36 -0.43 -7.32
N VAL A 368 -14.14 0.01 -7.63
CA VAL A 368 -13.10 0.18 -6.62
C VAL A 368 -13.31 1.46 -5.84
N LYS A 369 -13.36 1.34 -4.52
CA LYS A 369 -13.43 2.43 -3.55
C LYS A 369 -12.26 2.28 -2.60
N GLY A 370 -11.35 3.26 -2.56
CA GLY A 370 -10.17 3.04 -1.75
C GLY A 370 -9.34 4.27 -1.47
N THR A 371 -8.12 4.02 -1.05
CA THR A 371 -7.20 5.05 -0.62
C THR A 371 -5.75 4.61 -0.80
N ASN A 372 -4.82 5.58 -0.83
CA ASN A 372 -3.40 5.31 -0.71
C ASN A 372 -3.05 5.03 0.77
N TYR A 373 -2.04 4.20 1.00
CA TYR A 373 -1.72 3.67 2.30
C TYR A 373 -0.22 3.59 2.56
N LEU A 374 0.17 4.06 3.73
CA LEU A 374 1.42 3.82 4.42
C LEU A 374 1.06 3.63 5.90
N SER A 375 1.59 2.58 6.54
CA SER A 375 1.17 2.24 7.92
C SER A 375 1.79 3.14 8.99
N THR A 376 3.09 3.33 8.90
CA THR A 376 3.90 4.10 9.86
C THR A 376 5.24 4.46 9.22
N GLU A 377 5.94 5.44 9.79
CA GLU A 377 7.30 5.79 9.38
C GLU A 377 8.38 4.81 9.88
N TRP A 378 8.03 3.94 10.85
CA TRP A 378 8.99 3.03 11.48
C TRP A 378 8.53 1.57 11.35
N MET A 379 9.11 0.84 10.40
CA MET A 379 8.74 -0.55 10.11
C MET A 379 9.02 -1.54 11.24
N SER A 380 9.83 -1.16 12.25
CA SER A 380 10.01 -1.94 13.48
C SER A 380 8.80 -1.88 14.41
N LYS A 381 7.88 -0.94 14.23
CA LYS A 381 6.72 -0.70 15.12
C LYS A 381 5.44 -1.34 14.62
N VAL A 382 5.48 -2.06 13.49
CA VAL A 382 4.28 -2.73 12.97
C VAL A 382 3.92 -3.97 13.76
N SER A 383 2.63 -4.23 13.89
CA SER A 383 2.10 -5.42 14.54
C SER A 383 0.80 -5.88 13.84
N ARG A 384 0.33 -7.09 14.16
CA ARG A 384 -0.95 -7.59 13.65
C ARG A 384 -2.11 -6.69 14.10
N GLU A 385 -2.11 -6.26 15.35
CA GLU A 385 -3.14 -5.40 15.93
C GLU A 385 -3.21 -4.03 15.24
N LEU A 386 -2.04 -3.48 14.84
CA LEU A 386 -1.97 -2.25 14.07
C LEU A 386 -2.64 -2.43 12.70
N TYR A 387 -2.27 -3.47 11.95
CA TYR A 387 -2.85 -3.72 10.63
C TYR A 387 -4.33 -4.10 10.68
N GLU A 388 -4.76 -4.87 11.68
CA GLU A 388 -6.18 -5.15 11.91
C GLU A 388 -6.96 -3.88 12.31
N GLY A 389 -6.33 -2.97 13.06
CA GLY A 389 -6.87 -1.64 13.36
C GLY A 389 -7.10 -0.82 12.09
N ASP A 390 -6.08 -0.75 11.23
CA ASP A 390 -6.15 -0.05 9.95
C ASP A 390 -7.17 -0.72 9.00
N ALA A 391 -7.25 -2.05 8.97
CA ALA A 391 -8.27 -2.77 8.22
C ALA A 391 -9.70 -2.43 8.70
N ARG A 392 -9.91 -2.27 10.00
CA ARG A 392 -11.22 -1.79 10.54
C ARG A 392 -11.56 -0.38 10.05
N LEU A 393 -10.58 0.53 10.01
CA LEU A 393 -10.77 1.90 9.49
C LEU A 393 -11.09 1.87 7.99
N ILE A 394 -10.37 1.08 7.19
CA ILE A 394 -10.62 0.91 5.76
C ILE A 394 -12.05 0.40 5.52
N LYS A 395 -12.43 -0.67 6.18
CA LYS A 395 -13.78 -1.27 6.05
C LYS A 395 -14.86 -0.34 6.60
N GLY A 396 -14.59 0.34 7.72
CA GLY A 396 -15.48 1.31 8.33
C GLY A 396 -15.81 2.50 7.42
N ALA A 397 -14.90 2.85 6.50
CA ALA A 397 -15.13 3.86 5.47
C ALA A 397 -15.66 3.29 4.13
N ASN A 398 -16.13 2.03 4.10
CA ASN A 398 -16.61 1.33 2.90
C ASN A 398 -15.57 1.17 1.78
N MET A 399 -14.28 1.18 2.11
CA MET A 399 -13.20 0.99 1.16
C MET A 399 -12.91 -0.50 0.95
N ASN A 400 -12.60 -0.89 -0.29
CA ASN A 400 -12.29 -2.27 -0.67
C ASN A 400 -10.87 -2.46 -1.22
N MET A 401 -10.14 -1.37 -1.44
CA MET A 401 -8.76 -1.40 -1.94
C MET A 401 -7.89 -0.39 -1.23
N VAL A 402 -6.63 -0.75 -1.02
CA VAL A 402 -5.57 0.21 -0.75
C VAL A 402 -4.49 0.15 -1.82
N ARG A 403 -3.85 1.28 -2.07
CA ARG A 403 -2.59 1.34 -2.81
C ARG A 403 -1.46 1.54 -1.81
N VAL A 404 -0.61 0.52 -1.67
CA VAL A 404 0.62 0.62 -0.88
C VAL A 404 1.58 1.49 -1.68
N HIS A 405 1.68 2.77 -1.27
CA HIS A 405 2.21 3.85 -2.09
C HIS A 405 3.74 3.89 -2.08
N ALA A 406 4.34 3.49 -3.19
CA ALA A 406 5.77 3.58 -3.47
C ALA A 406 6.70 3.01 -2.39
N HIS A 407 6.27 2.01 -1.63
CA HIS A 407 7.09 1.27 -0.67
C HIS A 407 6.55 -0.16 -0.49
N LEU A 408 7.22 -0.97 0.33
CA LEU A 408 6.73 -2.30 0.72
C LEU A 408 6.55 -2.36 2.23
N GLU A 409 5.41 -2.87 2.63
CA GLU A 409 5.13 -3.23 4.02
C GLU A 409 5.67 -4.63 4.33
N PRO A 410 5.89 -4.99 5.60
CA PRO A 410 6.19 -6.36 5.99
C PRO A 410 5.08 -7.35 5.58
N PRO A 411 5.42 -8.65 5.33
CA PRO A 411 4.46 -9.67 4.92
C PRO A 411 3.19 -9.77 5.78
N LEU A 412 3.28 -9.42 7.04
CA LEU A 412 2.15 -9.39 7.97
C LEU A 412 0.97 -8.52 7.52
N LEU A 413 1.22 -7.40 6.80
CA LEU A 413 0.15 -6.61 6.20
C LEU A 413 -0.68 -7.44 5.22
N TYR A 414 0.02 -8.14 4.32
CA TYR A 414 -0.61 -8.90 3.24
C TYR A 414 -1.40 -10.09 3.80
N GLU A 415 -0.87 -10.77 4.83
CA GLU A 415 -1.58 -11.82 5.56
C GLU A 415 -2.91 -11.30 6.14
N VAL A 416 -2.87 -10.16 6.84
CA VAL A 416 -4.06 -9.54 7.41
C VAL A 416 -5.05 -9.12 6.33
N PHE A 417 -4.59 -8.55 5.23
CA PHE A 417 -5.47 -8.08 4.15
C PHE A 417 -6.04 -9.22 3.32
N ASP A 418 -5.32 -10.34 3.18
CA ASP A 418 -5.86 -11.58 2.64
C ASP A 418 -7.06 -12.08 3.45
N GLU A 419 -6.92 -12.11 4.78
CA GLU A 419 -7.96 -12.51 5.73
C GLU A 419 -9.14 -11.54 5.74
N GLN A 420 -8.85 -10.25 5.67
CA GLN A 420 -9.87 -9.20 5.73
C GLN A 420 -10.55 -8.91 4.39
N GLY A 421 -10.07 -9.47 3.28
CA GLY A 421 -10.61 -9.24 1.95
C GLY A 421 -10.41 -7.81 1.42
N ILE A 422 -9.28 -7.19 1.74
CA ILE A 422 -8.91 -5.87 1.26
C ILE A 422 -7.96 -6.04 0.07
N MET A 423 -8.33 -5.54 -1.09
CA MET A 423 -7.49 -5.57 -2.28
C MET A 423 -6.28 -4.65 -2.13
N ILE A 424 -5.13 -5.05 -2.67
CA ILE A 424 -3.89 -4.27 -2.67
C ILE A 424 -3.45 -3.99 -4.10
N TRP A 425 -3.31 -2.71 -4.42
CA TRP A 425 -2.47 -2.23 -5.50
C TRP A 425 -1.07 -2.03 -4.92
N GLN A 426 -0.10 -2.84 -5.33
CA GLN A 426 1.27 -2.79 -4.80
C GLN A 426 2.19 -2.00 -5.72
N ASP A 427 2.70 -0.87 -5.25
CA ASP A 427 3.78 -0.14 -5.93
C ASP A 427 5.14 -0.75 -5.59
N PHE A 428 6.03 -0.77 -6.57
CA PHE A 428 7.45 -0.96 -6.33
C PHE A 428 8.07 0.31 -5.72
N THR A 429 9.23 0.18 -5.12
CA THR A 429 9.90 1.19 -4.30
C THR A 429 10.54 2.34 -5.10
N LEU A 430 9.87 2.78 -6.16
CA LEU A 430 10.30 3.91 -6.98
C LEU A 430 9.29 5.05 -6.96
N GLN A 431 9.79 6.27 -6.68
CA GLN A 431 9.01 7.51 -6.74
C GLN A 431 9.85 8.64 -7.34
N TRP A 432 9.32 9.31 -8.37
CA TRP A 432 9.92 10.44 -9.07
C TRP A 432 11.23 10.09 -9.78
N GLY A 433 12.33 10.84 -9.55
CA GLY A 433 13.57 10.69 -10.30
C GLY A 433 14.59 9.77 -9.63
N TYR A 434 15.24 8.94 -10.46
CA TYR A 434 16.33 8.03 -10.08
C TYR A 434 17.45 8.04 -11.10
N ARG A 435 18.63 7.50 -10.72
CA ARG A 435 19.71 7.20 -11.67
C ARG A 435 19.21 6.30 -12.81
N ALA A 436 19.87 6.45 -13.96
CA ALA A 436 19.50 5.73 -15.18
C ALA A 436 20.58 4.76 -15.67
N ASP A 437 21.71 4.62 -14.93
CA ASP A 437 22.80 3.75 -15.36
C ASP A 437 22.44 2.26 -15.26
N ARG A 438 23.24 1.45 -15.91
CA ARG A 438 23.02 0.01 -16.02
C ARG A 438 22.99 -0.70 -14.65
N GLU A 439 23.88 -0.30 -13.75
CA GLU A 439 23.96 -0.90 -12.42
C GLU A 439 22.66 -0.69 -11.63
N PHE A 440 22.15 0.54 -11.61
CA PHE A 440 20.90 0.87 -10.94
C PHE A 440 19.70 0.13 -11.55
N ARG A 441 19.65 0.00 -12.89
CA ARG A 441 18.58 -0.74 -13.57
C ARG A 441 18.60 -2.23 -13.18
N GLU A 442 19.77 -2.87 -13.20
CA GLU A 442 19.90 -4.28 -12.79
C GLU A 442 19.54 -4.49 -11.32
N LYS A 443 19.89 -3.53 -10.44
CA LYS A 443 19.47 -3.52 -9.04
C LYS A 443 17.95 -3.47 -8.92
N CYS A 444 17.29 -2.53 -9.59
CA CYS A 444 15.84 -2.41 -9.57
C CYS A 444 15.14 -3.67 -10.10
N LYS A 445 15.65 -4.27 -11.17
CA LYS A 445 15.08 -5.52 -11.71
C LYS A 445 15.17 -6.67 -10.71
N ARG A 446 16.31 -6.84 -10.04
CA ARG A 446 16.49 -7.86 -9.00
C ARG A 446 15.54 -7.64 -7.83
N MET A 447 15.44 -6.40 -7.32
CA MET A 447 14.55 -6.07 -6.21
C MET A 447 13.06 -6.18 -6.60
N LEU A 448 12.69 -5.83 -7.84
CA LEU A 448 11.32 -6.03 -8.33
C LEU A 448 10.94 -7.52 -8.37
N ALA A 449 11.87 -8.38 -8.83
CA ALA A 449 11.66 -9.83 -8.81
C ALA A 449 11.42 -10.36 -7.38
N GLU A 450 12.23 -9.90 -6.42
CA GLU A 450 12.05 -10.23 -4.99
C GLU A 450 10.71 -9.79 -4.44
N MET A 451 10.25 -8.57 -4.76
CA MET A 451 8.93 -8.09 -4.37
C MET A 451 7.83 -9.03 -4.87
N ILE A 452 7.88 -9.38 -6.16
CA ILE A 452 6.87 -10.25 -6.75
C ILE A 452 6.91 -11.64 -6.11
N TYR A 453 8.08 -12.23 -5.92
CA TYR A 453 8.20 -13.56 -5.29
C TYR A 453 7.70 -13.56 -3.85
N LEU A 454 8.07 -12.54 -3.07
CA LEU A 454 7.72 -12.45 -1.66
C LEU A 454 6.20 -12.40 -1.44
N TYR A 455 5.49 -11.71 -2.32
CA TYR A 455 4.04 -11.49 -2.19
C TYR A 455 3.20 -12.26 -3.23
N TYR A 456 3.81 -13.22 -3.95
CA TYR A 456 3.16 -13.95 -5.03
C TYR A 456 1.91 -14.70 -4.59
N ASN A 457 1.96 -15.40 -3.45
CA ASN A 457 0.88 -16.25 -2.94
C ASN A 457 -0.30 -15.46 -2.35
N HIS A 458 -0.16 -14.14 -2.13
CA HIS A 458 -1.19 -13.30 -1.51
C HIS A 458 -2.33 -12.96 -2.49
N PRO A 459 -3.57 -13.44 -2.24
CA PRO A 459 -4.71 -13.14 -3.11
C PRO A 459 -5.16 -11.67 -3.02
N SER A 460 -4.89 -10.97 -1.93
CA SER A 460 -5.18 -9.54 -1.77
C SER A 460 -4.42 -8.66 -2.76
N VAL A 461 -3.20 -9.05 -3.15
CA VAL A 461 -2.43 -8.32 -4.16
C VAL A 461 -3.05 -8.54 -5.53
N VAL A 462 -3.73 -7.52 -6.06
CA VAL A 462 -4.49 -7.59 -7.31
C VAL A 462 -3.80 -6.88 -8.48
N LEU A 463 -2.73 -6.12 -8.22
CA LEU A 463 -1.95 -5.43 -9.26
C LEU A 463 -0.53 -5.13 -8.76
N TRP A 464 0.44 -5.23 -9.67
CA TRP A 464 1.79 -4.72 -9.50
C TRP A 464 1.98 -3.42 -10.25
N CYS A 465 2.54 -2.40 -9.62
CA CYS A 465 2.91 -1.13 -10.25
C CYS A 465 4.41 -0.92 -10.14
N CYS A 466 5.06 -0.60 -11.25
CA CYS A 466 6.52 -0.56 -11.29
C CYS A 466 7.12 0.77 -10.81
N HIS A 467 6.40 1.88 -10.89
CA HIS A 467 6.92 3.19 -10.49
C HIS A 467 5.80 4.17 -10.17
N ASN A 468 5.96 5.00 -9.13
CA ASN A 468 5.08 6.13 -8.87
C ASN A 468 5.62 7.42 -9.46
N GLU A 469 4.83 8.08 -10.29
CA GLU A 469 5.09 9.44 -10.81
C GLU A 469 6.49 9.64 -11.39
N PRO A 470 6.97 8.80 -12.31
CA PRO A 470 8.27 9.05 -12.96
C PRO A 470 8.22 10.36 -13.75
N LEU A 471 9.31 11.13 -13.74
CA LEU A 471 9.36 12.48 -14.30
C LEU A 471 9.04 12.55 -15.79
N TRP A 472 9.23 11.46 -16.55
CA TRP A 472 8.91 11.43 -17.98
C TRP A 472 7.42 11.60 -18.29
N ILE A 473 6.54 11.35 -17.32
CA ILE A 473 5.09 11.54 -17.49
C ILE A 473 4.77 12.99 -17.79
N TRP A 474 5.44 13.92 -17.11
CA TRP A 474 5.15 15.36 -17.24
C TRP A 474 6.18 16.14 -18.03
N PHE A 475 7.46 15.83 -17.85
CA PHE A 475 8.56 16.66 -18.40
C PHE A 475 9.22 16.08 -19.63
N LYS A 476 8.85 14.87 -20.06
CA LYS A 476 9.55 14.09 -21.10
C LYS A 476 11.04 13.92 -20.82
N VAL A 477 11.45 14.03 -19.55
CA VAL A 477 12.79 13.79 -19.05
C VAL A 477 12.72 12.66 -18.01
N GLY A 478 13.85 11.98 -17.76
CA GLY A 478 13.92 10.87 -16.82
C GLY A 478 14.08 9.53 -17.52
N ASN A 479 13.86 8.47 -16.77
CA ASN A 479 14.33 7.15 -17.12
C ASN A 479 13.19 6.22 -17.61
N LYS A 480 12.50 6.60 -18.71
CA LYS A 480 11.43 5.75 -19.27
C LYS A 480 11.91 4.34 -19.61
N GLY A 481 13.16 4.17 -20.06
CA GLY A 481 13.71 2.86 -20.37
C GLY A 481 13.81 1.93 -19.14
N LEU A 482 14.01 2.48 -17.94
CA LEU A 482 13.92 1.69 -16.69
C LEU A 482 12.50 1.14 -16.52
N ASP A 483 11.49 1.99 -16.66
CA ASP A 483 10.09 1.61 -16.44
C ASP A 483 9.59 0.61 -17.49
N ASP A 484 10.07 0.73 -18.75
CA ASP A 484 9.81 -0.25 -19.80
C ASP A 484 10.42 -1.64 -19.44
N GLU A 485 11.69 -1.68 -18.99
CA GLU A 485 12.36 -2.92 -18.55
C GLU A 485 11.67 -3.55 -17.32
N LEU A 486 11.27 -2.74 -16.34
CA LEU A 486 10.57 -3.23 -15.15
C LEU A 486 9.19 -3.78 -15.49
N PHE A 487 8.45 -3.13 -16.37
CA PHE A 487 7.14 -3.59 -16.85
C PHE A 487 7.23 -4.92 -17.60
N GLU A 488 8.20 -5.06 -18.52
CA GLU A 488 8.44 -6.30 -19.25
C GLU A 488 8.84 -7.42 -18.30
N LEU A 489 9.73 -7.14 -17.35
CA LEU A 489 10.16 -8.11 -16.36
C LEU A 489 9.00 -8.58 -15.48
N ALA A 490 8.23 -7.64 -14.88
CA ALA A 490 7.09 -7.99 -14.04
C ALA A 490 6.06 -8.84 -14.78
N THR A 491 5.75 -8.48 -16.04
CA THR A 491 4.85 -9.24 -16.92
C THR A 491 5.39 -10.66 -17.20
N SER A 492 6.71 -10.81 -17.34
CA SER A 492 7.34 -12.11 -17.56
C SER A 492 7.34 -12.99 -16.30
N ILE A 493 7.44 -12.39 -15.10
CA ILE A 493 7.44 -13.13 -13.84
C ILE A 493 6.03 -13.57 -13.45
N ASP A 494 5.07 -12.64 -13.45
CA ASP A 494 3.70 -12.91 -12.98
C ASP A 494 2.67 -12.51 -14.02
N SER A 495 2.06 -13.51 -14.64
CA SER A 495 0.93 -13.34 -15.58
C SER A 495 -0.43 -13.53 -14.92
N SER A 496 -0.50 -13.79 -13.61
CA SER A 496 -1.74 -14.08 -12.89
C SER A 496 -2.52 -12.83 -12.47
N ARG A 497 -1.93 -11.63 -12.63
CA ARG A 497 -2.55 -10.35 -12.28
C ARG A 497 -2.04 -9.21 -13.16
N PRO A 498 -2.81 -8.10 -13.26
CA PRO A 498 -2.42 -6.93 -14.05
C PRO A 498 -1.10 -6.31 -13.58
N ILE A 499 -0.30 -5.82 -14.54
CA ILE A 499 0.89 -5.01 -14.30
C ILE A 499 0.59 -3.58 -14.76
N HIS A 500 0.97 -2.59 -13.97
CA HIS A 500 0.91 -1.17 -14.30
C HIS A 500 2.32 -0.58 -14.37
N LYS A 501 2.66 0.02 -15.51
CA LYS A 501 4.02 0.51 -15.76
C LYS A 501 4.40 1.65 -14.82
N ALA A 502 3.52 2.67 -14.74
CA ALA A 502 3.81 3.88 -13.98
C ALA A 502 2.52 4.58 -13.56
N SER A 503 2.28 4.72 -12.27
CA SER A 503 1.15 5.45 -11.74
C SER A 503 1.24 6.94 -12.04
N GLY A 504 0.12 7.56 -12.36
CA GLY A 504 -0.01 8.91 -12.94
C GLY A 504 -0.05 8.90 -14.47
N LYS A 505 0.03 7.72 -15.12
CA LYS A 505 -0.08 7.55 -16.56
C LYS A 505 -1.13 6.49 -16.92
N GLY A 506 -2.30 6.97 -17.33
CA GLY A 506 -3.46 6.12 -17.63
C GLY A 506 -4.45 6.10 -16.48
N ASP A 507 -4.01 5.86 -15.26
CA ASP A 507 -4.63 6.35 -14.05
C ASP A 507 -4.37 7.85 -13.88
N SER A 508 -5.06 8.50 -12.94
CA SER A 508 -5.02 9.96 -12.82
C SER A 508 -4.72 10.41 -11.40
N HIS A 509 -3.81 11.39 -11.28
CA HIS A 509 -3.57 12.15 -10.06
C HIS A 509 -4.23 13.52 -10.20
N ILE A 510 -5.28 13.80 -9.42
CA ILE A 510 -6.15 14.96 -9.60
C ILE A 510 -6.18 15.79 -8.32
N TYR A 511 -5.58 16.98 -8.39
CA TYR A 511 -5.51 17.86 -7.23
C TYR A 511 -6.19 19.23 -7.48
N LEU A 512 -7.33 19.24 -8.20
CA LEU A 512 -8.18 20.42 -8.33
C LEU A 512 -8.71 20.83 -6.94
N GLY A 513 -8.59 22.11 -6.62
CA GLY A 513 -8.91 22.60 -5.27
C GLY A 513 -7.76 22.42 -4.27
N TRP A 514 -6.57 22.00 -4.73
CA TRP A 514 -5.35 21.98 -3.93
C TRP A 514 -4.16 22.58 -4.68
N TYR A 515 -3.67 21.92 -5.74
CA TYR A 515 -2.57 22.47 -6.52
C TYR A 515 -3.04 23.40 -7.66
N GLY A 516 -4.30 23.79 -7.74
CA GLY A 516 -4.87 24.69 -8.71
C GLY A 516 -6.34 24.43 -8.94
N GLY A 517 -7.03 25.34 -9.65
CA GLY A 517 -8.45 25.23 -9.95
C GLY A 517 -9.37 25.20 -8.74
N LEU A 518 -10.60 24.79 -8.97
CA LEU A 518 -11.59 24.56 -7.93
C LEU A 518 -11.96 23.07 -7.92
N PHE A 519 -12.24 22.50 -6.75
CA PHE A 519 -12.59 21.08 -6.65
C PHE A 519 -13.87 20.74 -7.46
N ILE A 520 -14.80 21.69 -7.64
CA ILE A 520 -16.01 21.50 -8.46
C ILE A 520 -15.70 21.26 -9.94
N ASP A 521 -14.50 21.64 -10.44
CA ASP A 521 -14.12 21.41 -11.83
C ASP A 521 -13.87 19.93 -12.15
N VAL A 522 -13.80 19.06 -11.15
CA VAL A 522 -13.73 17.59 -11.35
C VAL A 522 -14.96 17.06 -12.07
N ARG A 523 -16.11 17.74 -11.96
CA ARG A 523 -17.33 17.40 -12.68
C ARG A 523 -17.11 17.29 -14.20
N LYS A 524 -16.24 18.12 -14.76
CA LYS A 524 -15.93 18.18 -16.21
C LYS A 524 -14.98 17.06 -16.66
N ARG A 525 -14.34 16.37 -15.74
CA ARG A 525 -13.35 15.35 -16.05
C ARG A 525 -14.01 13.99 -16.33
N ARG A 526 -13.34 13.19 -17.13
CA ARG A 526 -13.75 11.82 -17.50
C ARG A 526 -12.57 10.86 -17.29
N ASP A 527 -12.11 10.78 -16.07
CA ASP A 527 -10.98 9.94 -15.70
C ASP A 527 -11.44 8.49 -15.48
N PRO A 528 -10.77 7.51 -16.12
CA PRO A 528 -11.18 6.10 -15.97
C PRO A 528 -10.86 5.53 -14.58
N PHE A 529 -9.77 5.99 -13.95
CA PHE A 529 -9.37 5.53 -12.61
C PHE A 529 -8.50 6.58 -11.88
N PRO A 530 -9.09 7.51 -11.14
CA PRO A 530 -8.33 8.42 -10.27
C PRO A 530 -7.70 7.66 -9.09
N THR A 531 -6.37 7.65 -9.02
CA THR A 531 -5.60 6.96 -7.98
C THR A 531 -5.05 7.88 -6.92
N GLU A 532 -5.08 9.20 -7.16
CA GLU A 532 -4.73 10.20 -6.15
C GLU A 532 -5.61 11.45 -6.29
N PHE A 533 -6.25 11.84 -5.18
CA PHE A 533 -6.96 13.10 -5.05
C PHE A 533 -7.17 13.44 -3.56
N GLY A 534 -7.20 14.73 -3.26
CA GLY A 534 -7.41 15.19 -1.88
C GLY A 534 -6.85 16.58 -1.63
N SER A 535 -6.85 16.98 -0.38
CA SER A 535 -6.23 18.19 0.14
C SER A 535 -5.68 17.93 1.54
N GLN A 536 -4.75 18.76 2.01
CA GLN A 536 -4.32 18.66 3.40
C GLN A 536 -5.42 19.12 4.37
N ALA A 537 -5.42 18.48 5.55
CA ALA A 537 -6.20 18.90 6.69
C ALA A 537 -5.36 18.81 7.97
N ILE A 538 -5.72 19.62 8.96
CA ILE A 538 -5.02 19.71 10.24
C ILE A 538 -5.78 18.90 11.28
N SER A 539 -5.16 17.85 11.83
CA SER A 539 -5.70 17.13 12.99
C SER A 539 -5.66 18.01 14.24
N LEU A 540 -6.68 17.92 15.10
CA LEU A 540 -6.66 18.58 16.40
C LEU A 540 -5.53 18.03 17.30
N GLY A 541 -5.21 16.74 17.17
CA GLY A 541 -4.10 16.09 17.87
C GLY A 541 -2.72 16.62 17.48
N PHE A 542 -2.58 17.21 16.28
CA PHE A 542 -1.32 17.76 15.81
C PHE A 542 -0.70 18.80 16.75
N LYS A 543 -1.53 19.57 17.48
CA LYS A 543 -1.09 20.63 18.40
C LYS A 543 -0.07 20.15 19.45
N ARG A 544 -0.15 18.92 19.91
CA ARG A 544 0.78 18.36 20.91
C ARG A 544 2.15 17.94 20.36
N TRP A 545 2.26 17.84 19.03
CA TRP A 545 3.52 17.49 18.35
C TRP A 545 4.36 18.68 17.94
N ILE A 546 3.79 19.88 18.03
CA ILE A 546 4.47 21.11 17.64
C ILE A 546 4.28 22.17 18.73
N GLU A 547 5.37 22.48 19.44
CA GLU A 547 5.38 23.62 20.32
C GLU A 547 5.08 24.91 19.55
N ASP A 548 4.39 25.83 20.19
CA ASP A 548 3.95 27.07 19.54
C ASP A 548 3.12 26.81 18.24
N ALA A 549 2.16 25.87 18.31
CA ALA A 549 1.32 25.52 17.17
C ALA A 549 0.56 26.74 16.60
N TRP A 550 0.33 27.76 17.40
CA TRP A 550 -0.41 28.95 17.01
C TRP A 550 0.21 30.23 17.57
N PRO A 551 0.38 31.29 16.76
CA PRO A 551 0.21 31.33 15.30
C PRO A 551 1.21 30.44 14.56
N PRO A 552 0.89 29.99 13.32
CA PRO A 552 1.75 29.06 12.57
C PRO A 552 3.14 29.64 12.34
N LYS A 553 4.18 28.87 12.70
CA LYS A 553 5.57 29.20 12.41
C LYS A 553 6.02 28.43 11.18
N MET A 554 6.20 29.10 10.03
CA MET A 554 6.47 28.50 8.72
C MET A 554 7.50 27.35 8.74
N ARG A 555 8.64 27.54 9.42
CA ARG A 555 9.72 26.54 9.45
C ARG A 555 9.29 25.25 10.16
N LYS A 556 8.64 25.33 11.34
CA LYS A 556 8.17 24.19 12.12
C LYS A 556 7.03 23.47 11.39
N TRP A 557 6.06 24.23 10.89
CA TRP A 557 4.93 23.67 10.16
C TRP A 557 5.35 22.97 8.86
N ARG A 558 6.29 23.58 8.13
CA ARG A 558 6.85 22.96 6.90
C ARG A 558 7.58 21.64 7.18
N TYR A 559 8.31 21.54 8.30
CA TYR A 559 8.90 20.26 8.71
C TYR A 559 7.86 19.14 8.84
N HIS A 560 6.69 19.48 9.36
CA HIS A 560 5.53 18.60 9.46
C HIS A 560 4.65 18.61 8.20
N ASP A 561 5.22 18.82 7.05
CA ASP A 561 4.59 18.79 5.70
C ASP A 561 3.48 19.83 5.45
N ALA A 562 3.29 20.81 6.31
CA ALA A 562 2.25 21.81 6.09
C ALA A 562 2.56 22.71 4.89
N GLN A 563 1.73 22.65 3.87
CA GLN A 563 1.74 23.55 2.71
C GLN A 563 0.88 24.79 3.04
N LEU A 564 1.35 25.57 4.00
CA LEU A 564 0.55 26.64 4.62
C LEU A 564 0.07 27.71 3.63
N SER A 565 0.86 28.03 2.59
CA SER A 565 0.45 28.96 1.52
C SER A 565 -0.73 28.42 0.72
N ILE A 566 -0.72 27.12 0.40
CA ILE A 566 -1.81 26.47 -0.31
C ILE A 566 -3.06 26.39 0.58
N LEU A 567 -2.91 25.98 1.85
CA LEU A 567 -3.99 26.05 2.82
C LEU A 567 -4.63 27.45 2.84
N CYS A 568 -3.82 28.51 2.95
CA CYS A 568 -4.33 29.87 2.95
C CYS A 568 -4.97 30.31 1.61
N THR A 569 -4.61 29.68 0.50
CA THR A 569 -5.27 29.93 -0.80
C THR A 569 -6.74 29.53 -0.74
N TYR A 570 -7.04 28.36 -0.16
CA TYR A 570 -8.41 27.83 -0.12
C TYR A 570 -9.17 28.20 1.15
N LEU A 571 -8.49 28.38 2.29
CA LEU A 571 -9.11 28.70 3.57
C LEU A 571 -9.09 30.20 3.91
N GLY A 572 -8.36 31.01 3.14
CA GLY A 572 -8.02 32.38 3.51
C GLY A 572 -6.88 32.45 4.51
N SER A 573 -6.45 33.70 4.82
CA SER A 573 -5.34 33.88 5.76
C SER A 573 -5.62 33.26 7.12
N TRP A 574 -4.67 32.52 7.66
CA TRP A 574 -4.77 32.00 9.03
C TRP A 574 -5.07 33.09 10.09
N ARG A 575 -4.71 34.34 9.84
CA ARG A 575 -5.01 35.51 10.71
C ARG A 575 -6.49 35.80 10.86
N LYS A 576 -7.37 35.28 10.02
CA LYS A 576 -8.83 35.38 10.16
C LYS A 576 -9.39 34.49 11.28
N TYR A 577 -8.63 33.48 11.70
CA TYR A 577 -9.05 32.49 12.67
C TYR A 577 -8.54 32.88 14.07
N LYS A 578 -9.36 32.71 15.08
CA LYS A 578 -9.05 33.13 16.45
C LYS A 578 -8.12 32.16 17.16
N SER A 579 -8.11 30.88 16.75
CA SER A 579 -7.33 29.82 17.38
C SER A 579 -6.88 28.75 16.37
N PHE A 580 -5.97 27.91 16.82
CA PHE A 580 -5.54 26.69 16.11
C PHE A 580 -6.75 25.79 15.77
N GLU A 581 -7.63 25.56 16.74
CA GLU A 581 -8.79 24.67 16.60
C GLU A 581 -9.76 25.18 15.52
N GLU A 582 -9.96 26.48 15.44
CA GLU A 582 -10.83 27.09 14.43
C GLU A 582 -10.24 26.94 13.02
N PHE A 583 -8.93 27.12 12.86
CA PHE A 583 -8.24 26.92 11.59
C PHE A 583 -8.18 25.44 11.20
N ALA A 584 -7.91 24.55 12.15
CA ALA A 584 -7.92 23.10 11.95
C ALA A 584 -9.32 22.61 11.52
N LEU A 585 -10.37 23.05 12.20
CA LEU A 585 -11.75 22.70 11.81
C LEU A 585 -12.09 23.19 10.40
N ALA A 586 -11.68 24.41 10.04
CA ALA A 586 -11.90 24.92 8.69
C ALA A 586 -11.19 24.08 7.62
N SER A 587 -9.97 23.60 7.90
CA SER A 587 -9.23 22.72 6.99
C SER A 587 -9.90 21.34 6.82
N GLN A 588 -10.42 20.76 7.91
CA GLN A 588 -11.14 19.49 7.87
C GLN A 588 -12.49 19.61 7.15
N LEU A 589 -13.23 20.68 7.36
CA LEU A 589 -14.48 20.94 6.63
C LEU A 589 -14.23 21.09 5.14
N TYR A 590 -13.19 21.82 4.76
CA TYR A 590 -12.79 21.96 3.35
C TYR A 590 -12.42 20.63 2.73
N GLN A 591 -11.57 19.83 3.38
CA GLN A 591 -11.19 18.49 2.93
C GLN A 591 -12.40 17.57 2.77
N ALA A 592 -13.32 17.59 3.74
CA ALA A 592 -14.53 16.79 3.73
C ALA A 592 -15.43 17.10 2.52
N GLU A 593 -15.69 18.39 2.25
CA GLU A 593 -16.49 18.81 1.10
C GLU A 593 -15.82 18.45 -0.23
N LEU A 594 -14.50 18.66 -0.34
CA LEU A 594 -13.73 18.30 -1.52
C LEU A 594 -13.79 16.79 -1.80
N LEU A 595 -13.49 15.95 -0.80
CA LEU A 595 -13.45 14.50 -0.95
C LEU A 595 -14.84 13.94 -1.27
N LYS A 596 -15.88 14.41 -0.57
CA LYS A 596 -17.26 14.01 -0.83
C LYS A 596 -17.65 14.31 -2.27
N TYR A 597 -17.40 15.55 -2.73
CA TYR A 597 -17.72 15.99 -4.08
C TYR A 597 -17.00 15.14 -5.14
N TYR A 598 -15.70 14.91 -4.98
CA TYR A 598 -14.92 14.08 -5.89
C TYR A 598 -15.48 12.68 -6.04
N VAL A 599 -15.71 12.01 -4.92
CA VAL A 599 -16.21 10.63 -4.91
C VAL A 599 -17.61 10.54 -5.52
N GLU A 600 -18.52 11.46 -5.18
CA GLU A 600 -19.87 11.50 -5.75
C GLU A 600 -19.81 11.69 -7.28
N GLN A 601 -18.96 12.62 -7.79
CA GLN A 601 -18.78 12.84 -9.21
C GLN A 601 -18.20 11.62 -9.95
N PHE A 602 -17.30 10.87 -9.32
CA PHE A 602 -16.77 9.62 -9.88
C PHE A 602 -17.81 8.51 -9.88
N ARG A 603 -18.64 8.43 -8.84
CA ARG A 603 -19.69 7.42 -8.72
C ARG A 603 -20.89 7.68 -9.64
N ILE A 604 -21.25 8.93 -9.88
CA ILE A 604 -22.22 9.29 -10.94
C ILE A 604 -21.75 8.75 -12.30
N LYS A 605 -20.44 8.79 -12.55
CA LYS A 605 -19.80 8.33 -13.79
C LYS A 605 -19.37 6.86 -13.76
N LYS A 606 -19.91 6.08 -12.82
CA LYS A 606 -19.61 4.65 -12.65
C LYS A 606 -19.64 3.92 -13.98
N TYR A 607 -18.51 3.28 -14.35
CA TYR A 607 -18.26 2.58 -15.60
C TYR A 607 -18.41 3.39 -16.90
N ASN A 608 -18.63 4.70 -16.79
CA ASN A 608 -18.70 5.62 -17.95
C ASN A 608 -18.01 6.98 -17.70
N PRO A 609 -16.65 7.01 -17.64
CA PRO A 609 -15.71 5.88 -17.80
C PRO A 609 -15.19 5.29 -16.49
N THR A 610 -15.56 5.81 -15.30
CA THR A 610 -14.85 5.60 -14.04
C THR A 610 -15.07 4.19 -13.48
N GLY A 611 -14.01 3.39 -13.36
CA GLY A 611 -14.01 2.04 -12.78
C GLY A 611 -13.75 2.00 -11.28
N GLY A 612 -13.43 3.13 -10.68
CA GLY A 612 -13.14 3.27 -9.26
C GLY A 612 -12.27 4.49 -8.96
N CYS A 613 -11.95 4.72 -7.68
CA CYS A 613 -11.09 5.82 -7.27
C CYS A 613 -10.40 5.55 -5.91
N LEU A 614 -9.20 6.11 -5.74
CA LEU A 614 -8.40 6.01 -4.51
C LEU A 614 -8.06 7.41 -4.00
N SER A 615 -8.50 7.76 -2.79
CA SER A 615 -8.15 9.04 -2.15
C SER A 615 -6.67 9.07 -1.74
N PHE A 616 -6.09 10.21 -1.61
CA PHE A 616 -4.73 10.41 -1.14
C PHE A 616 -4.76 11.17 0.18
N TRP A 617 -4.52 10.49 1.31
CA TRP A 617 -4.43 9.06 1.63
C TRP A 617 -5.27 8.70 2.86
N LEU A 618 -5.17 7.44 3.40
CA LEU A 618 -5.94 7.05 4.58
C LEU A 618 -5.51 7.82 5.82
N LEU A 619 -4.24 7.71 6.19
CA LEU A 619 -3.74 8.23 7.45
C LEU A 619 -2.48 9.10 7.28
N ASN A 620 -2.33 10.06 8.15
CA ASN A 620 -1.07 10.74 8.34
C ASN A 620 -0.16 9.78 9.12
N TRP A 621 0.66 9.00 8.40
CA TRP A 621 1.48 7.92 8.95
C TRP A 621 2.64 8.39 9.84
N TRP A 622 2.78 9.69 10.04
CA TRP A 622 3.65 10.37 10.99
C TRP A 622 2.98 11.69 11.45
N PRO A 623 3.47 12.34 12.56
CA PRO A 623 2.90 13.61 13.03
C PRO A 623 3.04 14.73 11.98
N SER A 624 2.03 14.89 11.12
CA SER A 624 2.07 15.83 10.01
C SER A 624 0.75 16.53 9.75
N VAL A 625 0.81 17.64 9.02
CA VAL A 625 -0.32 18.25 8.33
C VAL A 625 -0.36 17.64 6.94
N GLY A 626 -0.99 16.47 6.80
CA GLY A 626 -1.00 15.70 5.57
C GLY A 626 -2.36 15.64 4.90
N TRP A 627 -2.44 14.81 3.87
CA TRP A 627 -3.68 14.53 3.13
C TRP A 627 -4.53 13.43 3.77
N GLY A 628 -4.04 12.83 4.86
CA GLY A 628 -4.77 11.78 5.57
C GLY A 628 -6.14 12.23 6.04
N VAL A 629 -7.08 11.30 6.03
CA VAL A 629 -8.42 11.47 6.62
C VAL A 629 -8.49 10.90 8.03
N VAL A 630 -7.42 10.24 8.45
CA VAL A 630 -7.16 9.73 9.80
C VAL A 630 -5.82 10.30 10.24
N ASP A 631 -5.69 10.73 11.48
CA ASP A 631 -4.40 11.22 11.99
C ASP A 631 -3.43 10.06 12.31
N HIS A 632 -2.17 10.39 12.64
CA HIS A 632 -1.14 9.38 12.89
C HIS A 632 -1.39 8.54 14.16
N GLU A 633 -2.29 9.00 15.04
CA GLU A 633 -2.76 8.25 16.21
C GLU A 633 -4.01 7.42 15.91
N ARG A 634 -4.41 7.33 14.65
CA ARG A 634 -5.58 6.63 14.14
C ARG A 634 -6.94 7.24 14.57
N ASN A 635 -6.98 8.55 14.85
CA ASN A 635 -8.24 9.25 15.09
C ASN A 635 -8.85 9.74 13.76
N PRO A 636 -10.08 9.32 13.41
CA PRO A 636 -10.77 9.81 12.23
C PRO A 636 -11.02 11.32 12.28
N MET A 637 -10.84 12.00 11.14
CA MET A 637 -11.17 13.39 10.91
C MET A 637 -12.46 13.53 10.10
N LEU A 638 -12.95 14.76 9.86
CA LEU A 638 -14.18 14.98 9.08
C LEU A 638 -14.11 14.42 7.66
N GLY A 639 -12.92 14.41 7.04
CA GLY A 639 -12.69 13.79 5.73
C GLY A 639 -12.98 12.29 5.71
N TYR A 640 -12.72 11.58 6.82
CA TYR A 640 -13.05 10.16 6.95
C TYR A 640 -14.57 9.91 6.91
N GLU A 641 -15.34 10.70 7.66
CA GLU A 641 -16.81 10.56 7.66
C GLU A 641 -17.41 10.94 6.29
N ALA A 642 -16.81 11.91 5.60
CA ALA A 642 -17.21 12.29 4.25
C ALA A 642 -16.96 11.15 3.25
N LEU A 643 -15.79 10.48 3.29
CA LEU A 643 -15.50 9.32 2.47
C LEU A 643 -16.39 8.13 2.81
N LYS A 644 -16.60 7.84 4.10
CA LYS A 644 -17.52 6.79 4.56
C LYS A 644 -18.92 6.94 3.97
N GLN A 645 -19.45 8.15 3.96
CA GLN A 645 -20.76 8.46 3.36
C GLN A 645 -20.70 8.32 1.84
N ALA A 646 -19.74 8.94 1.18
CA ALA A 646 -19.63 8.94 -0.27
C ALA A 646 -19.29 7.57 -0.86
N TYR A 647 -18.62 6.70 -0.11
CA TYR A 647 -18.31 5.31 -0.46
C TYR A 647 -19.38 4.29 -0.02
N SER A 648 -20.49 4.75 0.60
CA SER A 648 -21.58 3.83 0.96
C SER A 648 -21.99 2.99 -0.25
N PRO A 649 -22.23 1.68 -0.13
CA PRO A 649 -22.60 0.81 -1.26
C PRO A 649 -23.85 1.32 -2.01
N LEU A 650 -24.87 1.73 -1.27
CA LEU A 650 -26.00 2.48 -1.80
C LEU A 650 -25.76 3.98 -1.54
N LEU A 651 -25.84 4.79 -2.58
CA LEU A 651 -25.68 6.24 -2.50
C LEU A 651 -26.84 6.92 -3.20
N VAL A 652 -27.40 7.96 -2.56
CA VAL A 652 -28.24 8.97 -3.17
C VAL A 652 -27.53 10.30 -3.16
N CYS A 653 -27.38 10.97 -4.31
CA CYS A 653 -26.62 12.22 -4.42
C CYS A 653 -27.24 13.17 -5.44
N VAL A 654 -26.80 14.44 -5.42
CA VAL A 654 -27.13 15.43 -6.45
C VAL A 654 -25.89 15.82 -7.25
N ASP A 655 -26.10 16.02 -8.56
CA ASP A 655 -25.09 16.62 -9.42
C ASP A 655 -25.23 18.14 -9.38
N TRP A 656 -24.24 18.84 -8.83
CA TRP A 656 -24.25 20.27 -8.70
C TRP A 656 -22.95 20.90 -9.21
N GLU A 657 -23.05 22.09 -9.79
CA GLU A 657 -21.93 22.82 -10.38
C GLU A 657 -21.42 23.99 -9.53
N ARG A 658 -22.18 24.41 -8.54
CA ARG A 658 -21.86 25.48 -7.59
C ARG A 658 -22.73 25.38 -6.35
N SER A 659 -22.21 25.86 -5.23
CA SER A 659 -22.92 25.88 -3.95
C SER A 659 -23.45 27.29 -3.57
N ILE A 660 -23.18 28.30 -4.39
CA ILE A 660 -23.63 29.68 -4.19
C ILE A 660 -24.38 30.14 -5.45
N PHE A 661 -25.65 30.47 -5.29
CA PHE A 661 -26.56 30.87 -6.37
C PHE A 661 -26.96 32.35 -6.22
N LYS A 662 -27.43 32.95 -7.31
CA LYS A 662 -27.94 34.31 -7.32
C LYS A 662 -29.40 34.37 -6.85
N LYS A 663 -29.81 35.50 -6.24
CA LYS A 663 -31.21 35.77 -5.94
C LYS A 663 -32.03 35.73 -7.23
N GLY A 664 -33.23 35.13 -7.14
CA GLY A 664 -34.13 34.99 -8.30
C GLY A 664 -33.69 34.00 -9.35
N GLU A 665 -32.57 33.33 -9.19
CA GLU A 665 -32.13 32.27 -10.07
C GLU A 665 -32.91 30.98 -9.81
N GLU A 666 -33.30 30.30 -10.88
CA GLU A 666 -33.84 28.93 -10.80
C GLU A 666 -32.69 27.94 -10.69
N VAL A 667 -32.61 27.23 -9.58
CA VAL A 667 -31.60 26.19 -9.31
C VAL A 667 -32.18 24.84 -9.67
N ARG A 668 -31.45 24.05 -10.42
CA ARG A 668 -31.81 22.68 -10.81
C ARG A 668 -30.71 21.72 -10.40
N LEU A 669 -31.09 20.67 -9.68
CA LEU A 669 -30.15 19.67 -9.11
C LEU A 669 -30.61 18.27 -9.55
N PRO A 670 -29.98 17.68 -10.61
CA PRO A 670 -30.22 16.29 -10.96
C PRO A 670 -29.91 15.36 -9.79
N VAL A 671 -30.79 14.40 -9.53
CA VAL A 671 -30.69 13.45 -8.42
C VAL A 671 -30.28 12.10 -8.96
N TRP A 672 -29.27 11.51 -8.34
CA TRP A 672 -28.70 10.22 -8.75
C TRP A 672 -28.81 9.19 -7.64
N VAL A 673 -29.00 7.92 -8.04
CA VAL A 673 -28.89 6.76 -7.17
C VAL A 673 -27.83 5.83 -7.72
N VAL A 674 -26.93 5.37 -6.85
CA VAL A 674 -25.86 4.43 -7.19
C VAL A 674 -25.98 3.20 -6.30
N ASN A 675 -25.95 2.02 -6.92
CA ASN A 675 -25.86 0.73 -6.24
C ASN A 675 -24.57 0.03 -6.66
N ASP A 676 -23.75 -0.37 -5.70
CA ASP A 676 -22.51 -1.14 -5.98
C ASP A 676 -22.73 -2.64 -5.82
N TRP A 677 -23.78 -3.07 -5.14
CA TRP A 677 -24.09 -4.48 -4.95
C TRP A 677 -24.64 -5.11 -6.23
N HIS A 678 -24.35 -6.38 -6.43
CA HIS A 678 -24.89 -7.20 -7.52
C HIS A 678 -26.30 -7.75 -7.21
N GLU A 679 -26.94 -7.22 -6.18
CA GLU A 679 -28.33 -7.51 -5.81
C GLU A 679 -29.24 -6.37 -6.26
N ASP A 680 -30.46 -6.76 -6.67
CA ASP A 680 -31.52 -5.85 -7.06
C ASP A 680 -32.24 -5.33 -5.81
N GLU A 681 -32.22 -4.04 -5.58
CA GLU A 681 -33.02 -3.41 -4.51
C GLU A 681 -34.47 -3.20 -4.94
N GLY A 682 -34.81 -3.28 -6.23
CA GLY A 682 -36.14 -3.12 -6.77
C GLY A 682 -36.74 -1.72 -6.54
N LYS A 683 -38.07 -1.69 -6.32
CA LYS A 683 -38.79 -0.42 -6.15
C LYS A 683 -38.44 0.28 -4.84
N CYS A 684 -37.90 1.47 -4.97
CA CYS A 684 -37.50 2.41 -3.90
C CYS A 684 -38.09 3.79 -4.16
N SER A 685 -38.00 4.66 -3.19
CA SER A 685 -38.35 6.07 -3.32
C SER A 685 -37.21 6.96 -2.80
N VAL A 686 -36.83 7.96 -3.56
CA VAL A 686 -35.93 9.02 -3.11
C VAL A 686 -36.79 10.13 -2.53
N LYS A 687 -36.69 10.37 -1.23
CA LYS A 687 -37.33 11.50 -0.54
C LYS A 687 -36.33 12.62 -0.31
N TRP A 688 -36.76 13.86 -0.53
CA TRP A 688 -35.93 15.02 -0.27
C TRP A 688 -36.65 16.06 0.55
N LYS A 689 -35.88 16.83 1.36
CA LYS A 689 -36.37 17.95 2.17
C LYS A 689 -35.40 19.10 2.07
N LEU A 690 -35.94 20.28 1.89
CA LEU A 690 -35.17 21.54 1.86
C LEU A 690 -35.46 22.35 3.09
N PHE A 691 -34.41 22.78 3.79
CA PHE A 691 -34.51 23.54 5.03
C PHE A 691 -33.83 24.92 4.92
N ARG A 692 -34.35 25.91 5.59
CA ARG A 692 -33.64 27.14 5.94
C ARG A 692 -32.72 26.82 7.12
N THR A 693 -31.44 27.18 7.03
CA THR A 693 -30.44 26.93 8.07
C THR A 693 -29.46 28.11 8.18
N LYS A 694 -28.40 27.96 8.93
CA LYS A 694 -27.21 28.83 8.86
C LYS A 694 -25.99 27.97 8.45
N ASN A 695 -25.37 28.35 7.36
CA ASN A 695 -24.20 27.67 6.83
C ASN A 695 -22.91 28.44 7.16
N ARG A 696 -21.80 27.75 7.15
CA ARG A 696 -20.45 28.33 7.22
C ARG A 696 -19.92 28.55 5.82
N LEU A 697 -19.41 29.76 5.56
CA LEU A 697 -18.72 30.09 4.32
C LEU A 697 -17.21 30.18 4.59
N ILE A 698 -16.43 29.32 3.93
CA ILE A 698 -14.97 29.39 3.90
C ILE A 698 -14.57 30.14 2.64
N GLU A 699 -13.91 31.29 2.80
CA GLU A 699 -13.40 32.08 1.68
C GLU A 699 -11.88 32.05 1.63
N GLY A 700 -11.34 31.60 0.49
CA GLY A 700 -9.92 31.57 0.19
C GLY A 700 -9.33 32.96 -0.10
N SER A 701 -8.11 32.99 -0.57
CA SER A 701 -7.37 34.23 -0.91
C SER A 701 -6.47 34.00 -2.11
N ARG A 702 -6.53 34.92 -3.10
CA ARG A 702 -5.64 34.87 -4.26
C ARG A 702 -4.18 35.22 -3.95
N LYS A 703 -3.91 35.88 -2.85
CA LYS A 703 -2.59 36.45 -2.53
C LYS A 703 -1.51 35.41 -2.24
N TRP A 704 -1.88 34.18 -1.94
CA TRP A 704 -0.97 33.14 -1.48
C TRP A 704 -0.52 32.14 -2.54
N LEU A 705 -1.20 32.08 -3.69
CA LEU A 705 -0.92 31.11 -4.76
C LEU A 705 0.49 31.24 -5.36
N LEU A 706 1.06 32.45 -5.36
CA LEU A 706 2.36 32.75 -5.96
C LEU A 706 3.57 32.43 -5.08
N ALA A 707 3.36 32.06 -3.81
CA ALA A 707 4.44 31.86 -2.86
C ALA A 707 5.11 30.46 -2.92
N GLU A 708 4.42 29.49 -3.49
CA GLU A 708 4.94 28.14 -3.73
C GLU A 708 4.44 27.68 -5.10
N LEU A 709 5.22 27.96 -6.14
CA LEU A 709 4.97 27.43 -7.48
C LEU A 709 5.24 25.93 -7.47
N PRO A 710 4.23 25.13 -7.61
CA PRO A 710 4.37 23.69 -7.64
C PRO A 710 4.43 23.15 -9.06
N LEU A 711 4.70 21.99 -9.13
CA LEU A 711 4.85 20.98 -10.15
C LEU A 711 3.78 20.96 -11.27
N PRO A 712 4.03 20.27 -12.39
CA PRO A 712 3.30 20.35 -13.68
C PRO A 712 1.85 19.82 -13.68
N TRP A 713 1.36 19.28 -12.62
CA TRP A 713 -0.08 19.02 -12.42
C TRP A 713 -0.90 20.26 -12.04
N LEU A 714 -0.30 21.45 -12.06
CA LEU A 714 -0.99 22.74 -12.05
C LEU A 714 -2.01 22.81 -13.16
N ASN A 715 -3.20 22.37 -12.82
CA ASN A 715 -4.24 22.30 -13.81
C ASN A 715 -4.83 23.66 -14.19
N LEU A 716 -4.68 24.72 -13.44
CA LEU A 716 -5.13 26.08 -13.85
C LEU A 716 -4.85 27.08 -12.72
N PRO A 717 -4.50 28.33 -13.03
CA PRO A 717 -4.47 29.40 -12.03
C PRO A 717 -5.88 29.57 -11.40
N VAL A 718 -5.92 29.86 -10.12
CA VAL A 718 -7.17 30.20 -9.41
C VAL A 718 -7.57 31.62 -9.80
N PHE A 719 -8.37 31.76 -10.84
CA PHE A 719 -8.85 33.07 -11.31
C PHE A 719 -9.89 33.72 -10.40
N HIS A 720 -10.64 32.91 -9.64
CA HIS A 720 -11.67 33.33 -8.71
C HIS A 720 -11.28 33.04 -7.27
N VAL A 721 -11.76 33.84 -6.33
CA VAL A 721 -11.59 33.53 -4.92
C VAL A 721 -12.32 32.23 -4.59
N PRO A 722 -11.60 31.16 -4.11
CA PRO A 722 -12.28 29.92 -3.73
C PRO A 722 -13.31 30.19 -2.63
N ARG A 723 -14.51 29.61 -2.78
CA ARG A 723 -15.59 29.71 -1.79
C ARG A 723 -16.20 28.34 -1.60
N THR A 724 -16.24 27.87 -0.36
CA THR A 724 -16.79 26.57 0.01
C THR A 724 -17.87 26.76 1.06
N VAL A 725 -19.07 26.23 0.79
CA VAL A 725 -20.19 26.24 1.74
C VAL A 725 -20.14 24.93 2.51
N CYS A 726 -20.03 25.05 3.82
CA CYS A 726 -19.92 23.93 4.75
C CYS A 726 -21.11 23.90 5.72
N PRO A 727 -21.31 22.74 6.41
CA PRO A 727 -22.26 22.65 7.52
C PRO A 727 -22.04 23.78 8.55
N GLY A 728 -23.11 24.38 8.98
CA GLY A 728 -23.15 25.37 10.07
C GLY A 728 -23.93 24.85 11.26
N GLU A 729 -24.96 25.57 11.67
CA GLU A 729 -25.81 25.17 12.80
C GLU A 729 -26.76 24.03 12.42
N GLU A 730 -26.96 23.06 13.30
CA GLU A 730 -27.98 22.03 13.13
C GLU A 730 -29.38 22.64 13.41
N GLY A 731 -30.41 22.05 12.75
CA GLY A 731 -31.77 22.55 12.84
C GLY A 731 -32.18 23.35 11.60
N GLY A 732 -33.32 23.98 11.66
CA GLY A 732 -33.85 24.84 10.59
C GLY A 732 -35.31 24.61 10.29
N LYS A 733 -35.95 25.61 9.63
CA LYS A 733 -37.36 25.53 9.20
C LYS A 733 -37.44 24.83 7.86
N GLN A 734 -38.25 23.76 7.76
CA GLN A 734 -38.51 23.09 6.48
C GLN A 734 -39.27 24.07 5.55
N LEU A 735 -38.80 24.13 4.32
CA LEU A 735 -39.35 25.01 3.26
C LEU A 735 -40.17 24.21 2.25
N SER A 736 -39.64 23.07 1.80
CA SER A 736 -40.28 22.20 0.83
C SER A 736 -39.79 20.74 0.97
N GLU A 737 -40.54 19.84 0.40
CA GLU A 737 -40.21 18.40 0.29
C GLU A 737 -40.80 17.79 -0.98
N GLY A 738 -40.30 16.62 -1.34
CA GLY A 738 -40.82 15.86 -2.45
C GLY A 738 -40.22 14.45 -2.51
N SER A 739 -40.63 13.71 -3.54
CA SER A 739 -40.12 12.35 -3.75
C SER A 739 -40.11 11.97 -5.21
N PHE A 740 -39.24 11.01 -5.55
CA PHE A 740 -39.17 10.32 -6.84
C PHE A 740 -39.25 8.82 -6.62
N GLU A 741 -40.07 8.12 -7.41
CA GLU A 741 -40.02 6.67 -7.44
C GLU A 741 -38.90 6.20 -8.34
N VAL A 742 -38.19 5.16 -7.93
CA VAL A 742 -37.04 4.59 -8.67
C VAL A 742 -36.99 3.08 -8.53
N GLU A 743 -36.60 2.40 -9.60
CA GLU A 743 -36.23 0.98 -9.57
C GLU A 743 -34.70 0.90 -9.54
N VAL A 744 -34.17 0.35 -8.43
CA VAL A 744 -32.72 0.35 -8.18
C VAL A 744 -32.17 -1.03 -8.52
N GLY A 745 -31.67 -1.17 -9.75
CA GLY A 745 -31.06 -2.40 -10.24
C GLY A 745 -29.66 -2.67 -9.65
N PRO A 746 -29.13 -3.89 -9.89
CA PRO A 746 -27.82 -4.28 -9.41
C PRO A 746 -26.70 -3.51 -10.13
N ASP A 747 -25.61 -3.24 -9.42
CA ASP A 747 -24.34 -2.65 -9.93
C ASP A 747 -24.56 -1.44 -10.87
N SER A 748 -25.45 -0.51 -10.46
CA SER A 748 -25.99 0.55 -11.32
C SER A 748 -25.64 1.97 -10.83
N SER A 749 -25.73 2.93 -11.76
CA SER A 749 -25.75 4.37 -11.49
C SER A 749 -26.74 5.02 -12.44
N GLN A 750 -27.75 5.74 -11.90
CA GLN A 750 -28.82 6.32 -12.71
C GLN A 750 -29.34 7.64 -12.16
N GLU A 751 -29.71 8.55 -13.04
CA GLU A 751 -30.46 9.75 -12.73
C GLU A 751 -31.93 9.38 -12.50
N VAL A 752 -32.52 9.92 -11.42
CA VAL A 752 -33.88 9.53 -10.98
C VAL A 752 -34.87 10.69 -10.95
N GLY A 753 -34.40 11.92 -11.18
CA GLY A 753 -35.24 13.12 -11.22
C GLY A 753 -34.42 14.39 -10.99
N GLU A 754 -35.11 15.51 -10.88
CA GLU A 754 -34.50 16.83 -10.68
C GLU A 754 -35.21 17.58 -9.55
N ILE A 755 -34.45 18.14 -8.62
CA ILE A 755 -34.96 19.05 -7.59
C ILE A 755 -34.74 20.47 -8.08
N SER A 756 -35.82 21.27 -8.10
CA SER A 756 -35.75 22.69 -8.47
C SER A 756 -36.26 23.61 -7.35
N PHE A 757 -35.61 24.76 -7.22
CA PHE A 757 -36.06 25.83 -6.30
C PHE A 757 -35.59 27.21 -6.77
N LYS A 758 -36.31 28.22 -6.29
CA LYS A 758 -36.00 29.63 -6.59
C LYS A 758 -36.32 30.48 -5.37
N PHE A 759 -35.40 31.36 -4.96
CA PHE A 759 -35.58 32.26 -3.84
C PHE A 759 -35.24 33.69 -4.25
N ALA A 760 -36.15 34.61 -3.97
CA ALA A 760 -35.97 36.07 -4.28
C ALA A 760 -35.05 36.76 -3.26
N GLU A 761 -34.95 36.23 -2.04
CA GLU A 761 -34.19 36.79 -0.94
C GLU A 761 -32.96 35.91 -0.60
N PRO A 762 -31.91 36.50 -0.01
CA PRO A 762 -30.77 35.72 0.47
C PRO A 762 -31.19 34.68 1.52
N ILE A 763 -30.72 33.46 1.33
CA ILE A 763 -31.06 32.36 2.23
C ILE A 763 -29.95 31.30 2.26
N ASP A 764 -29.71 30.74 3.42
CA ASP A 764 -28.89 29.57 3.63
C ASP A 764 -29.76 28.33 3.61
N LEU A 765 -29.38 27.34 2.82
CA LEU A 765 -30.18 26.16 2.56
C LEU A 765 -29.44 24.88 2.95
N ARG A 766 -30.19 23.91 3.47
CA ARG A 766 -29.76 22.55 3.66
C ARG A 766 -30.72 21.62 2.92
N LEU A 767 -30.21 20.84 1.97
CA LEU A 767 -30.93 19.80 1.28
C LEU A 767 -30.60 18.45 1.91
N GLU A 768 -31.63 17.70 2.29
CA GLU A 768 -31.51 16.33 2.78
C GLU A 768 -32.15 15.37 1.79
N LEU A 769 -31.45 14.26 1.48
CA LEU A 769 -31.92 13.17 0.63
C LEU A 769 -31.96 11.87 1.43
N SER A 770 -32.95 11.04 1.12
CA SER A 770 -33.03 9.68 1.66
C SER A 770 -33.55 8.72 0.60
N LEU A 771 -32.82 7.65 0.31
CA LEU A 771 -33.30 6.52 -0.45
C LEU A 771 -34.02 5.57 0.51
N VAL A 772 -35.28 5.28 0.26
CA VAL A 772 -36.11 4.46 1.15
C VAL A 772 -36.80 3.31 0.41
N LYS A 773 -36.93 2.16 1.09
CA LYS A 773 -37.69 1.00 0.64
C LYS A 773 -38.74 0.67 1.71
N GLY A 774 -40.00 1.00 1.42
CA GLY A 774 -41.03 0.95 2.45
C GLY A 774 -40.76 1.90 3.62
N LYS A 775 -40.54 1.35 4.81
CA LYS A 775 -40.19 2.13 6.02
C LYS A 775 -38.67 2.22 6.29
N ARG A 776 -37.85 1.47 5.53
CA ARG A 776 -36.41 1.38 5.77
C ARG A 776 -35.68 2.46 4.97
N VAL A 777 -34.84 3.26 5.64
CA VAL A 777 -33.87 4.14 4.98
C VAL A 777 -32.67 3.30 4.59
N LEU A 778 -32.35 3.27 3.30
CA LEU A 778 -31.22 2.53 2.72
C LEU A 778 -29.96 3.40 2.62
N ALA A 779 -30.14 4.67 2.24
CA ALA A 779 -29.06 5.64 2.14
C ALA A 779 -29.60 7.04 2.46
N SER A 780 -28.74 7.92 2.92
CA SER A 780 -29.04 9.33 3.13
C SER A 780 -27.88 10.22 2.75
N ASN A 781 -28.15 11.47 2.41
CA ASN A 781 -27.15 12.44 2.06
C ASN A 781 -27.61 13.86 2.39
N ARG A 782 -26.65 14.80 2.51
CA ARG A 782 -26.91 16.18 2.90
C ARG A 782 -26.03 17.15 2.13
N TYR A 783 -26.61 18.30 1.74
CA TYR A 783 -25.90 19.35 1.00
C TYR A 783 -26.22 20.71 1.59
N HIS A 784 -25.29 21.65 1.42
CA HIS A 784 -25.39 23.02 1.93
C HIS A 784 -25.19 24.00 0.78
N PHE A 785 -26.15 24.92 0.63
CA PHE A 785 -26.15 25.93 -0.42
C PHE A 785 -26.40 27.33 0.13
N LEU A 786 -25.99 28.34 -0.60
CA LEU A 786 -26.28 29.74 -0.32
C LEU A 786 -26.97 30.36 -1.53
N VAL A 787 -28.01 31.18 -1.27
CA VAL A 787 -28.56 32.14 -2.23
C VAL A 787 -28.14 33.52 -1.78
N ARG A 788 -27.49 34.30 -2.63
CA ARG A 788 -26.98 35.62 -2.31
C ARG A 788 -27.34 36.66 -3.38
#